data_6cf724ecce35b8a4f475eb814736185b
#
_entry.id   6cf724ecce35b8a4f475eb814736185b
#
_cell.length_a   1.000
_cell.length_b   1.000
_cell.length_c   1.000
_cell.angle_alpha   90.00
_cell.angle_beta   90.00
_cell.angle_gamma   90.00
#
_symmetry.space_group_name_H-M   'P 1'
#
loop_
_entity.id
_entity.type
_entity.pdbx_description
1 polymer ?
#
loop_
_entity_poly.entity_id
_entity_poly.type
_entity_poly.pdbx_seq_one_letter_code
_entity_poly.pdbx_strand_id
1 'polypeptide(L)'
;MKAKLNQFLHKPIAAPAALAILITLAYGILTPQMGFYWDDLPFAWILRFFGPAEFIEGFRPFRPMLGYIFAVTTTLFGGHPLTWQILGLLTRLLLGLQAWSLLRKVFPTRERSVLWVAFAFTLYPAYGQQWVAFTHINQELIPLIFLLFSFTITASLLRHKKTSLPLTALAIFLQTLGLFSTEYFFGLEILRFFFILIILTETAADKKEWFKKTTLTWLPYLIVWVINAAWTYSYHQSNAYNSYQISIFSLLNPLTLVNEFINTLSLSGFVVWLSTFKIFSVIDGSITQIIALVILLLASLTSYAAASNKEQETRYEENHATHYWFVLVGIITIFAGRLPSWAAGLPLKIEFDYDRFFVSIMLGASLFIIGLADWILKESRAKLVFLSLVIGMAAAYQFTVANTYRRDWENTQDLFWQISWRMPLLETGTTILTYEFPVQYLSDYQLMSALNWMYAPNFEGRELPYALQYLKTRFEAFEIKADQPINITYRTTTFTGNTSQSVVVYKEGNGCLRVLDPIYNNAETIPGASFYLVDAISLSNPGLILSNTPAPEMDKTLFGEESSHGWCYTYAKAEIARQAGNWEEVTKLYKEAQKAELSPSLPVEYLPFIEAFARTGDMDTAIKLTERTIKGQPTLCPALHTLWNRTTSDTDLSQAESLLQKECK
;
A
#
# COMPACT_ATOMS: atom_id res chain seq x y z
N MET A 1 -28.03 -12.95 -30.19
CA MET A 1 -27.03 -12.42 -29.27
C MET A 1 -25.61 -12.46 -29.86
N LYS A 2 -25.11 -13.60 -30.38
CA LYS A 2 -23.77 -13.72 -31.00
C LYS A 2 -23.49 -12.71 -32.12
N ALA A 3 -24.44 -12.46 -33.05
CA ALA A 3 -24.26 -11.53 -34.16
C ALA A 3 -24.10 -10.06 -33.67
N LYS A 4 -24.88 -9.62 -32.68
CA LYS A 4 -24.76 -8.28 -32.08
C LYS A 4 -23.45 -8.11 -31.30
N LEU A 5 -23.00 -9.14 -30.62
CA LEU A 5 -21.71 -9.15 -29.91
C LEU A 5 -20.55 -9.04 -30.89
N ASN A 6 -20.54 -9.85 -31.97
CA ASN A 6 -19.53 -9.75 -33.03
C ASN A 6 -19.51 -8.35 -33.66
N GLN A 7 -20.68 -7.78 -33.95
CA GLN A 7 -20.75 -6.44 -34.53
C GLN A 7 -20.22 -5.36 -33.58
N PHE A 8 -20.41 -5.52 -32.25
CA PHE A 8 -19.84 -4.61 -31.23
C PHE A 8 -18.32 -4.72 -31.14
N LEU A 9 -17.78 -5.94 -31.18
CA LEU A 9 -16.36 -6.22 -31.05
C LEU A 9 -15.51 -5.69 -32.23
N HIS A 10 -16.12 -5.46 -33.39
CA HIS A 10 -15.46 -4.80 -34.52
C HIS A 10 -15.45 -3.26 -34.42
N LYS A 11 -16.18 -2.68 -33.45
CA LYS A 11 -16.19 -1.22 -33.28
C LYS A 11 -14.91 -0.72 -32.58
N PRO A 12 -14.46 0.51 -32.86
CA PRO A 12 -13.30 1.12 -32.20
C PRO A 12 -13.39 1.18 -30.68
N ILE A 13 -14.62 1.14 -30.12
CA ILE A 13 -14.90 1.19 -28.67
C ILE A 13 -14.64 -0.16 -27.95
N ALA A 14 -14.41 -1.25 -28.68
CA ALA A 14 -14.25 -2.57 -28.07
C ALA A 14 -13.00 -2.67 -27.17
N ALA A 15 -11.87 -2.12 -27.59
CA ALA A 15 -10.65 -2.11 -26.80
C ALA A 15 -10.76 -1.23 -25.52
N PRO A 16 -11.26 0.02 -25.59
CA PRO A 16 -11.59 0.80 -24.40
C PRO A 16 -12.56 0.10 -23.43
N ALA A 17 -13.62 -0.51 -23.96
CA ALA A 17 -14.59 -1.25 -23.15
C ALA A 17 -13.96 -2.46 -22.46
N ALA A 18 -13.12 -3.22 -23.17
CA ALA A 18 -12.40 -4.33 -22.57
C ALA A 18 -11.46 -3.91 -21.45
N LEU A 19 -10.69 -2.82 -21.65
CA LEU A 19 -9.85 -2.23 -20.61
C LEU A 19 -10.68 -1.82 -19.38
N ALA A 20 -11.82 -1.16 -19.57
CA ALA A 20 -12.68 -0.75 -18.48
C ALA A 20 -13.23 -1.97 -17.69
N ILE A 21 -13.68 -3.01 -18.40
CA ILE A 21 -14.14 -4.26 -17.77
C ILE A 21 -13.03 -4.92 -16.97
N LEU A 22 -11.83 -5.06 -17.56
CA LEU A 22 -10.68 -5.70 -16.91
C LEU A 22 -10.26 -4.93 -15.63
N ILE A 23 -10.24 -3.59 -15.68
CA ILE A 23 -9.94 -2.75 -14.52
C ILE A 23 -11.00 -2.91 -13.44
N THR A 24 -12.28 -2.92 -13.83
CA THR A 24 -13.38 -3.12 -12.86
C THR A 24 -13.30 -4.48 -12.19
N LEU A 25 -12.99 -5.55 -12.93
CA LEU A 25 -12.82 -6.89 -12.38
C LEU A 25 -11.60 -6.99 -11.44
N ALA A 26 -10.48 -6.38 -11.81
CA ALA A 26 -9.23 -6.48 -11.06
C ALA A 26 -9.19 -5.57 -9.82
N TYR A 27 -9.69 -4.35 -9.94
CA TYR A 27 -9.50 -3.29 -8.94
C TYR A 27 -10.81 -2.69 -8.41
N GLY A 28 -11.91 -2.76 -9.19
CA GLY A 28 -13.11 -1.98 -8.93
C GLY A 28 -14.10 -2.59 -7.94
N ILE A 29 -14.14 -3.92 -7.82
CA ILE A 29 -15.20 -4.65 -7.09
C ILE A 29 -15.22 -4.26 -5.60
N LEU A 30 -14.05 -4.10 -4.98
CA LEU A 30 -13.91 -3.78 -3.55
C LEU A 30 -13.72 -2.29 -3.26
N THR A 31 -13.72 -1.44 -4.29
CA THR A 31 -13.51 0.01 -4.14
C THR A 31 -14.35 0.69 -3.05
N PRO A 32 -15.65 0.37 -2.86
CA PRO A 32 -16.44 1.01 -1.81
C PRO A 32 -16.01 0.66 -0.37
N GLN A 33 -15.21 -0.37 -0.19
CA GLN A 33 -14.75 -0.87 1.11
C GLN A 33 -13.27 -0.51 1.38
N MET A 34 -12.65 0.27 0.48
CA MET A 34 -11.26 0.71 0.62
C MET A 34 -11.17 2.02 1.39
N GLY A 35 -10.08 2.13 2.15
CA GLY A 35 -9.76 3.30 2.96
C GLY A 35 -8.57 4.09 2.45
N PHE A 36 -7.82 4.62 3.41
CA PHE A 36 -6.53 5.26 3.25
C PHE A 36 -5.41 4.36 3.74
N TYR A 37 -4.37 4.24 2.98
CA TYR A 37 -3.22 3.38 3.27
C TYR A 37 -1.94 4.20 3.17
N TRP A 38 -0.91 3.81 3.91
CA TRP A 38 0.39 4.44 3.88
C TRP A 38 0.30 5.96 4.02
N ASP A 39 0.96 6.74 3.18
CA ASP A 39 0.97 8.20 3.21
C ASP A 39 -0.39 8.86 2.90
N ASP A 40 -1.39 8.11 2.42
CA ASP A 40 -2.74 8.64 2.21
C ASP A 40 -3.34 9.20 3.49
N LEU A 41 -3.14 8.49 4.61
CA LEU A 41 -3.74 8.85 5.89
C LEU A 41 -3.17 10.17 6.46
N PRO A 42 -1.84 10.37 6.59
CA PRO A 42 -1.30 11.66 6.99
C PRO A 42 -1.55 12.77 5.96
N PHE A 43 -1.65 12.47 4.67
CA PHE A 43 -2.00 13.50 3.69
C PHE A 43 -3.47 13.92 3.81
N ALA A 44 -4.38 13.00 4.07
CA ALA A 44 -5.77 13.33 4.36
C ALA A 44 -5.88 14.17 5.65
N TRP A 45 -5.09 13.85 6.67
CA TRP A 45 -4.98 14.63 7.90
C TRP A 45 -4.44 16.05 7.63
N ILE A 46 -3.34 16.20 6.87
CA ILE A 46 -2.79 17.50 6.45
C ILE A 46 -3.83 18.32 5.68
N LEU A 47 -4.52 17.68 4.73
CA LEU A 47 -5.56 18.35 3.96
C LEU A 47 -6.69 18.90 4.84
N ARG A 48 -7.13 18.12 5.83
CA ARG A 48 -8.20 18.50 6.75
C ARG A 48 -7.84 19.69 7.62
N PHE A 49 -6.66 19.68 8.21
CA PHE A 49 -6.26 20.66 9.24
C PHE A 49 -5.53 21.88 8.68
N PHE A 50 -4.84 21.75 7.56
CA PHE A 50 -4.06 22.85 6.97
C PHE A 50 -4.50 23.26 5.57
N GLY A 51 -5.32 22.43 4.92
CA GLY A 51 -5.82 22.72 3.59
C GLY A 51 -4.84 22.39 2.46
N PRO A 52 -5.28 22.58 1.18
CA PRO A 52 -4.51 22.18 -0.01
C PRO A 52 -3.17 22.91 -0.17
N ALA A 53 -3.06 24.17 0.23
CA ALA A 53 -1.85 24.96 0.06
C ALA A 53 -0.66 24.41 0.86
N GLU A 54 -0.92 23.69 1.96
CA GLU A 54 0.11 23.08 2.78
C GLU A 54 1.00 22.10 2.06
N PHE A 55 0.47 21.41 1.04
CA PHE A 55 1.26 20.48 0.24
C PHE A 55 2.42 21.17 -0.50
N ILE A 56 2.28 22.44 -0.89
CA ILE A 56 3.35 23.19 -1.55
C ILE A 56 4.55 23.33 -0.61
N GLU A 57 4.29 23.71 0.66
CA GLU A 57 5.34 23.84 1.68
C GLU A 57 5.89 22.47 2.09
N GLY A 58 5.01 21.50 2.34
CA GLY A 58 5.38 20.16 2.78
C GLY A 58 6.22 19.38 1.76
N PHE A 59 6.05 19.64 0.46
CA PHE A 59 6.84 19.00 -0.60
C PHE A 59 8.06 19.83 -1.06
N ARG A 60 8.16 21.08 -0.66
CA ARG A 60 9.30 21.96 -1.03
C ARG A 60 10.67 21.32 -0.77
N PRO A 61 10.94 20.66 0.39
CA PRO A 61 12.24 20.05 0.64
C PRO A 61 12.49 18.77 -0.15
N PHE A 62 11.47 18.19 -0.77
CA PHE A 62 11.55 16.87 -1.41
C PHE A 62 11.35 16.95 -2.92
N ARG A 63 10.14 17.33 -3.36
CA ARG A 63 9.68 17.35 -4.76
C ARG A 63 8.77 18.55 -4.96
N PRO A 64 9.31 19.77 -5.13
CA PRO A 64 8.51 21.00 -5.10
C PRO A 64 7.37 21.03 -6.13
N MET A 65 7.58 20.50 -7.36
CA MET A 65 6.52 20.44 -8.36
C MET A 65 5.36 19.53 -7.96
N LEU A 66 5.65 18.50 -7.20
CA LEU A 66 4.64 17.58 -6.70
C LEU A 66 3.65 18.26 -5.74
N GLY A 67 4.14 19.19 -4.92
CA GLY A 67 3.29 19.99 -4.02
C GLY A 67 2.18 20.74 -4.74
N TYR A 68 2.45 21.28 -5.94
CA TYR A 68 1.43 21.93 -6.77
C TYR A 68 0.40 20.94 -7.32
N ILE A 69 0.83 19.72 -7.71
CA ILE A 69 -0.10 18.68 -8.15
C ILE A 69 -1.05 18.31 -7.02
N PHE A 70 -0.53 18.05 -5.82
CA PHE A 70 -1.35 17.78 -4.63
C PHE A 70 -2.30 18.94 -4.32
N ALA A 71 -1.81 20.18 -4.33
CA ALA A 71 -2.64 21.35 -4.04
C ALA A 71 -3.82 21.48 -5.00
N VAL A 72 -3.59 21.30 -6.32
CA VAL A 72 -4.64 21.36 -7.34
C VAL A 72 -5.63 20.21 -7.19
N THR A 73 -5.15 18.98 -7.10
CA THR A 73 -6.02 17.80 -7.04
C THR A 73 -6.84 17.76 -5.77
N THR A 74 -6.26 18.12 -4.63
CA THR A 74 -6.99 18.16 -3.34
C THR A 74 -8.02 19.29 -3.28
N THR A 75 -7.74 20.42 -3.94
CA THR A 75 -8.75 21.49 -4.10
C THR A 75 -9.94 21.00 -4.94
N LEU A 76 -9.69 20.19 -5.97
CA LEU A 76 -10.75 19.70 -6.86
C LEU A 76 -11.54 18.53 -6.29
N PHE A 77 -10.88 17.62 -5.59
CA PHE A 77 -11.45 16.32 -5.21
C PHE A 77 -11.65 16.12 -3.70
N GLY A 78 -11.07 16.98 -2.87
CA GLY A 78 -11.17 16.87 -1.41
C GLY A 78 -10.40 15.70 -0.82
N GLY A 79 -10.78 15.30 0.42
CA GLY A 79 -10.08 14.31 1.23
C GLY A 79 -10.89 13.04 1.53
N HIS A 80 -11.93 12.69 0.74
CA HIS A 80 -12.72 11.49 1.00
C HIS A 80 -12.08 10.24 0.38
N PRO A 81 -11.90 9.11 1.12
CA PRO A 81 -11.22 7.91 0.62
C PRO A 81 -11.82 7.39 -0.68
N LEU A 82 -13.14 7.20 -0.74
CA LEU A 82 -13.83 6.66 -1.92
C LEU A 82 -13.57 7.49 -3.19
N THR A 83 -13.47 8.81 -3.06
CA THR A 83 -13.17 9.69 -4.19
C THR A 83 -11.81 9.34 -4.80
N TRP A 84 -10.79 9.17 -3.96
CA TRP A 84 -9.43 8.81 -4.43
C TRP A 84 -9.38 7.40 -5.00
N GLN A 85 -10.10 6.45 -4.42
CA GLN A 85 -10.18 5.09 -4.96
C GLN A 85 -10.84 5.06 -6.34
N ILE A 86 -11.91 5.84 -6.57
CA ILE A 86 -12.55 5.99 -7.90
C ILE A 86 -11.59 6.68 -8.88
N LEU A 87 -10.91 7.75 -8.46
CA LEU A 87 -9.89 8.42 -9.28
C LEU A 87 -8.75 7.46 -9.65
N GLY A 88 -8.36 6.55 -8.73
CA GLY A 88 -7.40 5.50 -9.01
C GLY A 88 -7.81 4.59 -10.16
N LEU A 89 -9.09 4.19 -10.23
CA LEU A 89 -9.62 3.41 -11.35
C LEU A 89 -9.60 4.21 -12.66
N LEU A 90 -10.02 5.47 -12.62
CA LEU A 90 -10.06 6.35 -13.79
C LEU A 90 -8.66 6.66 -14.32
N THR A 91 -7.70 6.94 -13.46
CA THR A 91 -6.30 7.17 -13.86
C THR A 91 -5.66 5.91 -14.45
N ARG A 92 -5.97 4.73 -13.88
CA ARG A 92 -5.51 3.44 -14.43
C ARG A 92 -6.09 3.18 -15.81
N LEU A 93 -7.38 3.46 -16.00
CA LEU A 93 -8.03 3.36 -17.32
C LEU A 93 -7.39 4.34 -18.32
N LEU A 94 -7.17 5.58 -17.92
CA LEU A 94 -6.55 6.59 -18.77
C LEU A 94 -5.14 6.16 -19.19
N LEU A 95 -4.33 5.62 -18.26
CA LEU A 95 -2.99 5.10 -18.56
C LEU A 95 -3.03 3.93 -19.55
N GLY A 96 -3.96 2.99 -19.38
CA GLY A 96 -4.15 1.87 -20.31
C GLY A 96 -4.55 2.34 -21.70
N LEU A 97 -5.47 3.31 -21.80
CA LEU A 97 -5.89 3.91 -23.06
C LEU A 97 -4.77 4.69 -23.73
N GLN A 98 -3.95 5.41 -22.96
CA GLN A 98 -2.81 6.14 -23.48
C GLN A 98 -1.73 5.20 -24.01
N ALA A 99 -1.37 4.15 -23.27
CA ALA A 99 -0.41 3.15 -23.71
C ALA A 99 -0.88 2.49 -25.02
N TRP A 100 -2.15 2.09 -25.06
CA TRP A 100 -2.76 1.55 -26.29
C TRP A 100 -2.73 2.54 -27.47
N SER A 101 -3.13 3.80 -27.24
CA SER A 101 -3.13 4.85 -28.27
C SER A 101 -1.74 5.19 -28.80
N LEU A 102 -0.77 5.32 -27.88
CA LEU A 102 0.63 5.58 -28.19
C LEU A 102 1.22 4.44 -29.04
N LEU A 103 1.11 3.21 -28.55
CA LEU A 103 1.72 2.05 -29.22
C LEU A 103 1.09 1.76 -30.58
N ARG A 104 -0.21 2.01 -30.77
CA ARG A 104 -0.83 1.95 -32.12
C ARG A 104 -0.23 2.94 -33.11
N LYS A 105 0.26 4.08 -32.64
CA LYS A 105 0.95 5.05 -33.49
C LYS A 105 2.39 4.63 -33.79
N VAL A 106 3.04 3.99 -32.83
CA VAL A 106 4.41 3.48 -33.00
C VAL A 106 4.42 2.21 -33.85
N PHE A 107 3.45 1.29 -33.64
CA PHE A 107 3.36 -0.03 -34.27
C PHE A 107 1.98 -0.25 -34.94
N PRO A 108 1.64 0.47 -36.03
CA PRO A 108 0.30 0.45 -36.62
C PRO A 108 -0.11 -0.90 -37.22
N THR A 109 0.86 -1.73 -37.60
CA THR A 109 0.64 -3.05 -38.21
C THR A 109 0.45 -4.17 -37.15
N ARG A 110 0.59 -3.86 -35.85
CA ARG A 110 0.59 -4.83 -34.75
C ARG A 110 -0.54 -4.58 -33.74
N GLU A 111 -1.73 -4.27 -34.23
CA GLU A 111 -2.86 -3.86 -33.38
C GLU A 111 -3.20 -4.87 -32.26
N ARG A 112 -3.11 -6.17 -32.55
CA ARG A 112 -3.38 -7.23 -31.58
C ARG A 112 -2.31 -7.28 -30.48
N SER A 113 -1.04 -7.28 -30.83
CA SER A 113 0.07 -7.30 -29.87
C SER A 113 0.08 -6.02 -29.02
N VAL A 114 -0.20 -4.86 -29.62
CA VAL A 114 -0.38 -3.59 -28.89
C VAL A 114 -1.52 -3.67 -27.88
N LEU A 115 -2.63 -4.32 -28.20
CA LEU A 115 -3.75 -4.51 -27.28
C LEU A 115 -3.33 -5.41 -26.10
N TRP A 116 -2.59 -6.49 -26.35
CA TRP A 116 -2.04 -7.34 -25.30
C TRP A 116 -1.08 -6.59 -24.39
N VAL A 117 -0.21 -5.74 -24.94
CA VAL A 117 0.68 -4.87 -24.13
C VAL A 117 -0.15 -3.93 -23.25
N ALA A 118 -1.22 -3.34 -23.77
CA ALA A 118 -2.08 -2.45 -23.00
C ALA A 118 -2.78 -3.20 -21.83
N PHE A 119 -3.25 -4.42 -22.06
CA PHE A 119 -3.81 -5.27 -21.00
C PHE A 119 -2.76 -5.65 -19.96
N ALA A 120 -1.59 -6.12 -20.39
CA ALA A 120 -0.49 -6.51 -19.51
C ALA A 120 0.04 -5.31 -18.68
N PHE A 121 0.17 -4.14 -19.29
CA PHE A 121 0.54 -2.90 -18.60
C PHE A 121 -0.48 -2.48 -17.55
N THR A 122 -1.77 -2.55 -17.90
CA THR A 122 -2.84 -2.12 -17.00
C THR A 122 -3.02 -3.07 -15.82
N LEU A 123 -2.81 -4.37 -16.02
CA LEU A 123 -2.97 -5.40 -14.99
C LEU A 123 -1.65 -5.93 -14.45
N TYR A 124 -0.57 -5.18 -14.61
CA TYR A 124 0.77 -5.63 -14.24
C TYR A 124 0.83 -6.09 -12.77
N PRO A 125 1.19 -7.36 -12.51
CA PRO A 125 0.97 -7.95 -11.19
C PRO A 125 1.81 -7.36 -10.06
N ALA A 126 3.01 -6.86 -10.34
CA ALA A 126 3.91 -6.37 -9.31
C ALA A 126 3.57 -4.97 -8.79
N TYR A 127 2.76 -4.18 -9.49
CA TYR A 127 2.33 -2.89 -8.95
C TYR A 127 1.12 -3.09 -8.04
N GLY A 128 1.39 -3.41 -6.77
CA GLY A 128 0.39 -3.68 -5.74
C GLY A 128 -0.15 -2.46 -5.02
N GLN A 129 0.39 -1.24 -5.28
CA GLN A 129 0.00 -0.03 -4.55
C GLN A 129 -1.12 0.79 -5.21
N GLN A 130 -1.95 0.15 -6.00
CA GLN A 130 -3.09 0.80 -6.64
C GLN A 130 -4.03 1.47 -5.63
N TRP A 131 -4.16 0.89 -4.43
CA TRP A 131 -5.10 1.34 -3.39
C TRP A 131 -4.50 2.37 -2.41
N VAL A 132 -3.21 2.64 -2.48
CA VAL A 132 -2.60 3.84 -1.89
C VAL A 132 -2.88 5.01 -2.84
N ALA A 133 -4.18 5.27 -3.04
CA ALA A 133 -4.67 6.01 -4.19
C ALA A 133 -4.38 7.51 -4.09
N PHE A 134 -4.57 8.10 -2.92
CA PHE A 134 -4.32 9.54 -2.74
C PHE A 134 -2.86 9.89 -3.03
N THR A 135 -1.94 9.13 -2.50
CA THR A 135 -0.50 9.33 -2.68
C THR A 135 -0.07 9.05 -4.11
N HIS A 136 -0.33 7.84 -4.60
CA HIS A 136 0.26 7.37 -5.86
C HIS A 136 -0.39 7.94 -7.12
N ILE A 137 -1.66 8.36 -7.06
CA ILE A 137 -2.25 9.13 -8.17
C ILE A 137 -1.45 10.40 -8.39
N ASN A 138 -1.17 11.15 -7.34
CA ASN A 138 -0.46 12.42 -7.44
C ASN A 138 1.02 12.25 -7.72
N GLN A 139 1.66 11.33 -7.02
CA GLN A 139 3.12 11.17 -7.04
C GLN A 139 3.62 10.41 -8.26
N GLU A 140 2.81 9.52 -8.82
CA GLU A 140 3.24 8.57 -9.86
C GLU A 140 2.33 8.58 -11.08
N LEU A 141 1.01 8.37 -10.92
CA LEU A 141 0.15 8.14 -12.06
C LEU A 141 -0.08 9.41 -12.89
N ILE A 142 -0.29 10.58 -12.26
CA ILE A 142 -0.43 11.85 -12.97
C ILE A 142 0.86 12.25 -13.72
N PRO A 143 2.07 12.20 -13.12
CA PRO A 143 3.31 12.42 -13.84
C PRO A 143 3.52 11.47 -15.02
N LEU A 144 3.18 10.17 -14.87
CA LEU A 144 3.25 9.21 -15.95
C LEU A 144 2.24 9.52 -17.07
N ILE A 145 1.03 9.95 -16.72
CA ILE A 145 0.02 10.43 -17.68
C ILE A 145 0.59 11.58 -18.51
N PHE A 146 1.20 12.58 -17.90
CA PHE A 146 1.81 13.69 -18.61
C PHE A 146 2.90 13.22 -19.59
N LEU A 147 3.77 12.33 -19.15
CA LEU A 147 4.85 11.81 -19.99
C LEU A 147 4.32 10.99 -21.17
N LEU A 148 3.35 10.10 -20.96
CA LEU A 148 2.74 9.31 -22.03
C LEU A 148 1.96 10.19 -23.03
N PHE A 149 1.29 11.24 -22.58
CA PHE A 149 0.66 12.22 -23.49
C PHE A 149 1.69 12.95 -24.32
N SER A 150 2.79 13.37 -23.71
CA SER A 150 3.91 14.00 -24.44
C SER A 150 4.44 13.08 -25.56
N PHE A 151 4.65 11.78 -25.25
CA PHE A 151 5.04 10.79 -26.26
C PHE A 151 3.98 10.62 -27.36
N THR A 152 2.71 10.57 -26.98
CA THR A 152 1.58 10.40 -27.91
C THR A 152 1.46 11.56 -28.88
N ILE A 153 1.67 12.80 -28.42
CA ILE A 153 1.68 13.99 -29.27
C ILE A 153 2.85 13.91 -30.27
N THR A 154 4.06 13.61 -29.81
CA THR A 154 5.26 13.44 -30.63
C THR A 154 5.01 12.39 -31.73
N ALA A 155 4.53 11.20 -31.36
CA ALA A 155 4.21 10.12 -32.31
C ALA A 155 3.13 10.54 -33.32
N SER A 156 2.10 11.27 -32.88
CA SER A 156 1.02 11.77 -33.75
C SER A 156 1.54 12.77 -34.80
N LEU A 157 2.37 13.73 -34.41
CA LEU A 157 2.96 14.69 -35.32
C LEU A 157 3.78 13.99 -36.39
N LEU A 158 4.59 13.03 -36.04
CA LEU A 158 5.41 12.26 -36.97
C LEU A 158 4.56 11.44 -37.96
N ARG A 159 3.54 10.71 -37.45
CA ARG A 159 2.66 9.89 -38.31
C ARG A 159 1.87 10.71 -39.32
N HIS A 160 1.42 11.87 -38.92
CA HIS A 160 0.69 12.77 -39.83
C HIS A 160 1.60 13.67 -40.66
N LYS A 161 2.95 13.55 -40.55
CA LYS A 161 3.94 14.40 -41.24
C LYS A 161 3.65 15.90 -41.06
N LYS A 162 3.13 16.27 -39.86
CA LYS A 162 2.79 17.66 -39.57
C LYS A 162 3.83 18.27 -38.63
N THR A 163 4.22 19.49 -38.93
CA THR A 163 4.97 20.34 -38.01
C THR A 163 3.97 21.28 -37.32
N SER A 164 3.91 21.29 -36.04
CA SER A 164 3.03 22.16 -35.25
C SER A 164 3.77 22.65 -34.01
N LEU A 165 4.19 23.91 -34.04
CA LEU A 165 4.89 24.53 -32.93
C LEU A 165 4.05 24.49 -31.62
N PRO A 166 2.73 24.78 -31.61
CA PRO A 166 1.93 24.69 -30.38
C PRO A 166 1.86 23.27 -29.79
N LEU A 167 1.69 22.23 -30.63
CA LEU A 167 1.66 20.85 -30.17
C LEU A 167 3.03 20.37 -29.67
N THR A 168 4.12 20.79 -30.31
CA THR A 168 5.47 20.51 -29.86
C THR A 168 5.73 21.20 -28.51
N ALA A 169 5.34 22.46 -28.35
CA ALA A 169 5.45 23.18 -27.10
C ALA A 169 4.61 22.52 -25.97
N LEU A 170 3.38 22.07 -26.29
CA LEU A 170 2.56 21.29 -25.35
C LEU A 170 3.24 19.97 -24.97
N ALA A 171 3.83 19.25 -25.92
CA ALA A 171 4.54 18.00 -25.61
C ALA A 171 5.75 18.24 -24.70
N ILE A 172 6.51 19.32 -24.92
CA ILE A 172 7.62 19.72 -24.05
C ILE A 172 7.12 20.12 -22.65
N PHE A 173 6.04 20.88 -22.56
CA PHE A 173 5.43 21.27 -21.30
C PHE A 173 4.98 20.05 -20.47
N LEU A 174 4.30 19.09 -21.10
CA LEU A 174 3.87 17.85 -20.46
C LEU A 174 5.07 16.98 -20.04
N GLN A 175 6.14 16.92 -20.85
CA GLN A 175 7.38 16.27 -20.45
C GLN A 175 7.97 16.91 -19.20
N THR A 176 8.01 18.24 -19.14
CA THR A 176 8.53 19.00 -18.00
C THR A 176 7.71 18.67 -16.75
N LEU A 177 6.39 18.72 -16.82
CA LEU A 177 5.53 18.34 -15.70
C LEU A 177 5.79 16.90 -15.25
N GLY A 178 5.90 15.94 -16.17
CA GLY A 178 6.15 14.54 -15.83
C GLY A 178 7.51 14.31 -15.16
N LEU A 179 8.58 14.90 -15.68
CA LEU A 179 9.94 14.66 -15.20
C LEU A 179 10.31 15.45 -13.93
N PHE A 180 9.80 16.67 -13.76
CA PHE A 180 10.13 17.50 -12.61
C PHE A 180 9.25 17.23 -11.37
N SER A 181 8.17 16.45 -11.55
CA SER A 181 7.32 16.06 -10.43
C SER A 181 7.89 14.89 -9.62
N THR A 182 8.54 13.95 -10.31
CA THR A 182 9.13 12.77 -9.68
C THR A 182 10.27 12.22 -10.51
N GLU A 183 11.31 11.73 -9.86
CA GLU A 183 12.47 11.10 -10.49
C GLU A 183 12.19 9.73 -11.10
N TYR A 184 11.09 9.07 -10.74
CA TYR A 184 10.77 7.69 -11.16
C TYR A 184 10.78 7.49 -12.68
N PHE A 185 10.40 8.52 -13.43
CA PHE A 185 10.25 8.43 -14.89
C PHE A 185 11.42 9.04 -15.66
N PHE A 186 12.47 9.48 -14.96
CA PHE A 186 13.64 10.10 -15.58
C PHE A 186 14.19 9.29 -16.76
N GLY A 187 14.43 7.99 -16.54
CA GLY A 187 15.00 7.12 -17.59
C GLY A 187 14.05 6.86 -18.75
N LEU A 188 12.73 6.99 -18.57
CA LEU A 188 11.75 6.69 -19.61
C LEU A 188 11.82 7.66 -20.82
N GLU A 189 12.45 8.81 -20.67
CA GLU A 189 12.59 9.73 -21.80
C GLU A 189 13.40 9.13 -22.97
N ILE A 190 14.26 8.16 -22.70
CA ILE A 190 14.97 7.41 -23.76
C ILE A 190 14.00 6.70 -24.73
N LEU A 191 12.80 6.34 -24.29
CA LEU A 191 11.77 5.74 -25.13
C LEU A 191 11.35 6.64 -26.26
N ARG A 192 11.30 7.95 -26.04
CA ARG A 192 10.95 8.91 -27.10
C ARG A 192 11.91 8.79 -28.27
N PHE A 193 13.21 8.68 -28.01
CA PHE A 193 14.19 8.47 -29.06
C PHE A 193 13.88 7.21 -29.88
N PHE A 194 13.61 6.08 -29.22
CA PHE A 194 13.30 4.82 -29.92
C PHE A 194 11.96 4.89 -30.66
N PHE A 195 10.94 5.52 -30.10
CA PHE A 195 9.65 5.69 -30.79
C PHE A 195 9.78 6.57 -32.03
N ILE A 196 10.53 7.67 -31.97
CA ILE A 196 10.84 8.50 -33.15
C ILE A 196 11.61 7.67 -34.17
N LEU A 197 12.64 6.93 -33.73
CA LEU A 197 13.45 6.08 -34.60
C LEU A 197 12.59 5.06 -35.37
N ILE A 198 11.74 4.31 -34.65
CA ILE A 198 10.86 3.30 -35.24
C ILE A 198 9.94 3.91 -36.29
N ILE A 199 9.30 5.04 -35.97
CA ILE A 199 8.39 5.71 -36.92
C ILE A 199 9.13 6.20 -38.18
N LEU A 200 10.34 6.72 -38.02
CA LEU A 200 11.12 7.24 -39.12
C LEU A 200 11.78 6.15 -39.99
N THR A 201 12.10 4.98 -39.43
CA THR A 201 12.63 3.83 -40.21
C THR A 201 11.64 3.34 -41.27
N GLU A 202 10.35 3.55 -41.09
CA GLU A 202 9.33 3.19 -42.08
C GLU A 202 9.26 4.18 -43.25
N THR A 203 9.82 5.37 -43.13
CA THR A 203 9.60 6.49 -44.09
C THR A 203 10.86 6.93 -44.82
N ALA A 204 12.06 6.60 -44.35
CA ALA A 204 13.31 7.04 -44.96
C ALA A 204 14.11 5.86 -45.56
N ALA A 205 14.70 6.07 -46.72
CA ALA A 205 15.41 5.04 -47.47
C ALA A 205 16.85 4.79 -46.97
N ASP A 206 17.49 5.79 -46.34
CA ASP A 206 18.89 5.73 -45.89
C ASP A 206 19.02 5.72 -44.35
N LYS A 207 19.88 4.83 -43.82
CA LYS A 207 20.16 4.68 -42.38
C LYS A 207 20.73 5.94 -41.74
N LYS A 208 21.57 6.71 -42.44
CA LYS A 208 22.14 7.95 -41.91
C LYS A 208 21.08 9.07 -41.81
N GLU A 209 20.17 9.10 -42.75
CA GLU A 209 19.12 10.12 -42.79
C GLU A 209 18.12 9.97 -41.65
N TRP A 210 17.65 8.72 -41.37
CA TRP A 210 16.69 8.54 -40.27
C TRP A 210 17.32 8.70 -38.88
N PHE A 211 18.59 8.33 -38.69
CA PHE A 211 19.28 8.59 -37.43
C PHE A 211 19.43 10.11 -37.20
N LYS A 212 19.89 10.87 -38.22
CA LYS A 212 20.00 12.33 -38.16
C LYS A 212 18.65 12.99 -37.84
N LYS A 213 17.60 12.60 -38.58
CA LYS A 213 16.23 13.11 -38.33
C LYS A 213 15.73 12.78 -36.94
N THR A 214 15.98 11.57 -36.45
CA THR A 214 15.63 11.14 -35.09
C THR A 214 16.28 12.05 -34.05
N THR A 215 17.59 12.25 -34.14
CA THR A 215 18.34 13.08 -33.19
C THR A 215 17.86 14.54 -33.23
N LEU A 216 17.63 15.11 -34.40
CA LEU A 216 17.13 16.49 -34.53
C LEU A 216 15.70 16.64 -33.98
N THR A 217 14.85 15.65 -34.18
CA THR A 217 13.46 15.66 -33.64
C THR A 217 13.45 15.50 -32.14
N TRP A 218 14.36 14.72 -31.61
CA TRP A 218 14.48 14.48 -30.15
C TRP A 218 15.17 15.64 -29.42
N LEU A 219 16.01 16.44 -30.10
CA LEU A 219 16.86 17.46 -29.48
C LEU A 219 16.13 18.40 -28.49
N PRO A 220 14.96 18.98 -28.79
CA PRO A 220 14.26 19.85 -27.83
C PRO A 220 13.87 19.13 -26.54
N TYR A 221 13.52 17.87 -26.61
CA TYR A 221 13.18 17.03 -25.47
C TYR A 221 14.43 16.60 -24.70
N LEU A 222 15.53 16.32 -25.39
CA LEU A 222 16.83 16.01 -24.81
C LEU A 222 17.34 17.18 -23.95
N ILE A 223 17.18 18.42 -24.44
CA ILE A 223 17.56 19.61 -23.67
C ILE A 223 16.83 19.66 -22.33
N VAL A 224 15.51 19.46 -22.32
CA VAL A 224 14.71 19.41 -21.11
C VAL A 224 15.16 18.27 -20.19
N TRP A 225 15.45 17.11 -20.75
CA TRP A 225 15.92 15.94 -20.00
C TRP A 225 17.28 16.19 -19.32
N VAL A 226 18.24 16.84 -20.02
CA VAL A 226 19.53 17.24 -19.47
C VAL A 226 19.38 18.28 -18.36
N ILE A 227 18.50 19.28 -18.57
CA ILE A 227 18.18 20.26 -17.52
C ILE A 227 17.57 19.59 -16.29
N ASN A 228 16.65 18.64 -16.49
CA ASN A 228 16.08 17.87 -15.39
C ASN A 228 17.13 17.03 -14.66
N ALA A 229 18.07 16.40 -15.36
CA ALA A 229 19.18 15.67 -14.76
C ALA A 229 20.05 16.57 -13.86
N ALA A 230 20.44 17.73 -14.38
CA ALA A 230 21.25 18.70 -13.64
C ALA A 230 20.49 19.25 -12.42
N TRP A 231 19.20 19.55 -12.58
CA TRP A 231 18.35 20.03 -11.49
C TRP A 231 18.16 18.97 -10.41
N THR A 232 17.83 17.74 -10.79
CA THR A 232 17.62 16.61 -9.85
C THR A 232 18.90 16.35 -9.06
N TYR A 233 20.05 16.28 -9.72
CA TYR A 233 21.34 16.10 -9.06
C TYR A 233 21.64 17.21 -8.05
N SER A 234 21.53 18.48 -8.46
CA SER A 234 21.76 19.63 -7.60
C SER A 234 20.78 19.70 -6.42
N TYR A 235 19.50 19.40 -6.67
CA TYR A 235 18.46 19.47 -5.68
C TYR A 235 18.61 18.38 -4.60
N HIS A 236 18.94 17.16 -4.98
CA HIS A 236 19.17 16.06 -4.04
C HIS A 236 20.41 16.25 -3.17
N GLN A 237 21.42 16.97 -3.65
CA GLN A 237 22.62 17.28 -2.86
C GLN A 237 22.35 18.30 -1.73
N SER A 238 21.36 19.15 -1.87
CA SER A 238 21.11 20.30 -0.99
C SER A 238 19.94 20.12 -0.02
N ASN A 239 19.17 19.01 -0.11
CA ASN A 239 17.89 18.86 0.59
C ASN A 239 17.76 17.53 1.34
N ALA A 240 16.55 17.21 1.81
CA ALA A 240 16.21 16.11 2.70
C ALA A 240 16.59 14.70 2.22
N TYR A 241 16.94 14.53 0.93
CA TYR A 241 17.41 13.25 0.38
C TYR A 241 18.93 13.00 0.51
N ASN A 242 19.64 13.83 1.25
CA ASN A 242 21.09 13.66 1.50
C ASN A 242 21.46 12.27 2.10
N SER A 243 20.50 11.59 2.72
CA SER A 243 20.68 10.22 3.22
C SER A 243 20.73 9.16 2.11
N TYR A 244 20.17 9.43 0.94
CA TYR A 244 20.29 8.57 -0.23
C TYR A 244 21.56 8.93 -0.98
N GLN A 245 22.70 8.36 -0.54
CA GLN A 245 23.96 8.54 -1.26
C GLN A 245 23.82 7.91 -2.65
N ILE A 246 23.66 8.75 -3.66
CA ILE A 246 23.74 8.32 -5.06
C ILE A 246 25.17 7.82 -5.28
N SER A 247 25.37 6.52 -5.14
CA SER A 247 26.65 5.89 -5.43
C SER A 247 26.80 5.69 -6.93
N ILE A 248 27.13 6.75 -7.65
CA ILE A 248 27.48 6.67 -9.08
C ILE A 248 28.59 5.64 -9.30
N PHE A 249 29.50 5.46 -8.35
CA PHE A 249 30.58 4.47 -8.45
C PHE A 249 30.09 3.02 -8.40
N SER A 250 29.01 2.71 -7.69
CA SER A 250 28.41 1.37 -7.73
C SER A 250 27.75 1.06 -9.07
N LEU A 251 27.29 2.10 -9.78
CA LEU A 251 26.74 1.99 -11.13
C LEU A 251 27.83 1.68 -12.18
N LEU A 252 29.09 1.98 -11.90
CA LEU A 252 30.20 1.79 -12.85
C LEU A 252 30.89 0.43 -12.71
N ASN A 253 30.54 -0.39 -11.72
CA ASN A 253 31.07 -1.75 -11.60
C ASN A 253 30.37 -2.69 -12.60
N PRO A 254 31.07 -3.24 -13.61
CA PRO A 254 30.43 -4.06 -14.65
C PRO A 254 29.73 -5.31 -14.11
N LEU A 255 30.27 -5.93 -13.06
CA LEU A 255 29.66 -7.12 -12.46
C LEU A 255 28.34 -6.80 -11.75
N THR A 256 28.32 -5.70 -11.02
CA THR A 256 27.09 -5.19 -10.36
C THR A 256 26.03 -4.81 -11.40
N LEU A 257 26.44 -4.17 -12.50
CA LEU A 257 25.58 -3.85 -13.63
C LEU A 257 24.92 -5.09 -14.24
N VAL A 258 25.73 -6.12 -14.53
CA VAL A 258 25.22 -7.37 -15.13
C VAL A 258 24.27 -8.08 -14.18
N ASN A 259 24.62 -8.16 -12.90
CA ASN A 259 23.77 -8.81 -11.90
C ASN A 259 22.44 -8.07 -11.72
N GLU A 260 22.47 -6.74 -11.62
CA GLU A 260 21.25 -5.93 -11.51
C GLU A 260 20.39 -6.02 -12.78
N PHE A 261 21.03 -6.05 -13.96
CA PHE A 261 20.33 -6.25 -15.23
C PHE A 261 19.59 -7.59 -15.27
N ILE A 262 20.29 -8.68 -14.94
CA ILE A 262 19.70 -10.02 -14.96
C ILE A 262 18.58 -10.12 -13.92
N ASN A 263 18.81 -9.61 -12.71
CA ASN A 263 17.85 -9.62 -11.62
C ASN A 263 16.58 -8.81 -11.98
N THR A 264 16.75 -7.58 -12.47
CA THR A 264 15.64 -6.73 -12.87
C THR A 264 14.83 -7.33 -14.02
N LEU A 265 15.51 -7.87 -15.04
CA LEU A 265 14.83 -8.50 -16.19
C LEU A 265 14.10 -9.78 -15.77
N SER A 266 14.74 -10.63 -14.97
CA SER A 266 14.15 -11.86 -14.44
C SER A 266 12.91 -11.55 -13.58
N LEU A 267 13.07 -10.62 -12.64
CA LEU A 267 11.99 -10.26 -11.72
C LEU A 267 10.80 -9.63 -12.46
N SER A 268 11.05 -8.57 -13.27
CA SER A 268 9.98 -7.84 -13.94
C SER A 268 9.37 -8.58 -15.14
N GLY A 269 10.18 -9.37 -15.87
CA GLY A 269 9.73 -10.10 -17.06
C GLY A 269 9.08 -11.44 -16.76
N PHE A 270 9.47 -12.13 -15.68
CA PHE A 270 9.04 -13.51 -15.43
C PHE A 270 8.45 -13.75 -14.04
N VAL A 271 9.22 -13.44 -12.97
CA VAL A 271 8.82 -13.79 -11.59
C VAL A 271 7.51 -13.12 -11.19
N VAL A 272 7.30 -11.87 -11.62
CA VAL A 272 6.06 -11.12 -11.41
C VAL A 272 4.84 -11.85 -11.99
N TRP A 273 4.96 -12.42 -13.19
CA TRP A 273 3.87 -13.17 -13.80
C TRP A 273 3.65 -14.53 -13.15
N LEU A 274 4.74 -15.18 -12.70
CA LEU A 274 4.64 -16.42 -11.93
C LEU A 274 4.01 -16.19 -10.56
N SER A 275 4.17 -15.02 -9.96
CA SER A 275 3.52 -14.71 -8.68
C SER A 275 1.99 -14.73 -8.75
N THR A 276 1.40 -14.59 -9.93
CA THR A 276 -0.06 -14.71 -10.12
C THR A 276 -0.61 -16.09 -9.78
N PHE A 277 0.23 -17.14 -9.81
CA PHE A 277 -0.16 -18.48 -9.38
C PHE A 277 -0.49 -18.57 -7.88
N LYS A 278 -0.12 -17.57 -7.08
CA LYS A 278 -0.51 -17.48 -5.66
C LYS A 278 -2.03 -17.49 -5.46
N ILE A 279 -2.83 -17.15 -6.48
CA ILE A 279 -4.30 -17.26 -6.41
C ILE A 279 -4.78 -18.69 -6.08
N PHE A 280 -3.98 -19.71 -6.40
CA PHE A 280 -4.29 -21.11 -6.11
C PHE A 280 -3.84 -21.58 -4.73
N SER A 281 -2.93 -20.84 -4.09
CA SER A 281 -2.38 -21.14 -2.76
C SER A 281 -2.96 -20.26 -1.64
N VAL A 282 -3.82 -19.30 -1.98
CA VAL A 282 -4.34 -18.34 -1.02
C VAL A 282 -5.38 -18.98 -0.12
N ILE A 283 -5.12 -18.91 1.19
CA ILE A 283 -5.92 -19.47 2.28
C ILE A 283 -6.96 -18.43 2.79
N ASP A 284 -7.32 -17.46 1.99
CA ASP A 284 -8.20 -16.35 2.40
C ASP A 284 -9.69 -16.69 2.54
N GLY A 285 -9.99 -17.96 2.56
CA GLY A 285 -11.35 -18.47 2.63
C GLY A 285 -11.95 -18.79 1.27
N SER A 286 -12.88 -19.73 1.27
CA SER A 286 -13.50 -20.29 0.07
C SER A 286 -14.20 -19.25 -0.82
N ILE A 287 -14.83 -18.23 -0.24
CA ILE A 287 -15.57 -17.20 -0.99
C ILE A 287 -14.61 -16.31 -1.80
N THR A 288 -13.54 -15.81 -1.20
CA THR A 288 -12.53 -15.00 -1.91
C THR A 288 -11.94 -15.78 -3.09
N GLN A 289 -11.63 -17.06 -2.87
CA GLN A 289 -11.06 -17.92 -3.88
C GLN A 289 -12.04 -18.19 -5.05
N ILE A 290 -13.32 -18.44 -4.75
CA ILE A 290 -14.36 -18.61 -5.76
C ILE A 290 -14.50 -17.33 -6.59
N ILE A 291 -14.55 -16.16 -5.98
CA ILE A 291 -14.66 -14.87 -6.68
C ILE A 291 -13.41 -14.66 -7.57
N ALA A 292 -12.21 -14.94 -7.08
CA ALA A 292 -10.98 -14.84 -7.85
C ALA A 292 -11.00 -15.74 -9.09
N LEU A 293 -11.49 -16.97 -8.98
CA LEU A 293 -11.65 -17.89 -10.12
C LEU A 293 -12.69 -17.42 -11.13
N VAL A 294 -13.80 -16.83 -10.65
CA VAL A 294 -14.80 -16.21 -11.53
C VAL A 294 -14.20 -15.02 -12.29
N ILE A 295 -13.43 -14.16 -11.59
CA ILE A 295 -12.71 -13.04 -12.21
C ILE A 295 -11.71 -13.54 -13.24
N LEU A 296 -10.92 -14.58 -12.93
CA LEU A 296 -10.01 -15.21 -13.87
C LEU A 296 -10.75 -15.59 -15.16
N LEU A 297 -11.87 -16.28 -15.03
CA LEU A 297 -12.66 -16.73 -16.19
C LEU A 297 -13.20 -15.53 -16.98
N LEU A 298 -13.85 -14.56 -16.32
CA LEU A 298 -14.44 -13.39 -16.99
C LEU A 298 -13.39 -12.50 -17.66
N ALA A 299 -12.25 -12.26 -17.02
CA ALA A 299 -11.16 -11.48 -17.57
C ALA A 299 -10.49 -12.22 -18.76
N SER A 300 -10.32 -13.54 -18.67
CA SER A 300 -9.84 -14.35 -19.80
C SER A 300 -10.79 -14.28 -21.00
N LEU A 301 -12.08 -14.43 -20.78
CA LEU A 301 -13.09 -14.34 -21.83
C LEU A 301 -13.14 -12.93 -22.46
N THR A 302 -13.04 -11.88 -21.64
CA THR A 302 -13.07 -10.49 -22.10
C THR A 302 -11.85 -10.19 -22.97
N SER A 303 -10.65 -10.52 -22.51
CA SER A 303 -9.40 -10.30 -23.24
C SER A 303 -9.34 -11.14 -24.51
N TYR A 304 -9.78 -12.42 -24.47
CA TYR A 304 -9.90 -13.27 -25.64
C TYR A 304 -10.84 -12.67 -26.69
N ALA A 305 -12.06 -12.28 -26.31
CA ALA A 305 -13.05 -11.69 -27.21
C ALA A 305 -12.55 -10.40 -27.85
N ALA A 306 -11.91 -9.52 -27.08
CA ALA A 306 -11.35 -8.26 -27.59
C ALA A 306 -10.19 -8.47 -28.58
N ALA A 307 -9.33 -9.47 -28.34
CA ALA A 307 -8.16 -9.74 -29.18
C ALA A 307 -8.47 -10.61 -30.41
N SER A 308 -9.47 -11.52 -30.30
CA SER A 308 -9.81 -12.44 -31.40
C SER A 308 -10.43 -11.72 -32.61
N ASN A 309 -11.13 -10.62 -32.38
CA ASN A 309 -11.80 -9.85 -33.43
C ASN A 309 -10.93 -8.78 -34.11
N LYS A 310 -9.72 -8.60 -33.67
CA LYS A 310 -8.73 -7.84 -34.44
C LYS A 310 -8.33 -8.71 -35.61
N GLU A 311 -8.63 -8.26 -36.85
CA GLU A 311 -8.36 -8.99 -38.07
C GLU A 311 -6.99 -9.66 -38.05
N GLN A 312 -6.94 -10.88 -38.61
CA GLN A 312 -5.67 -11.50 -38.93
C GLN A 312 -4.83 -10.44 -39.60
N GLU A 313 -3.68 -10.11 -38.98
CA GLU A 313 -2.62 -9.36 -39.63
C GLU A 313 -2.59 -9.86 -41.06
N THR A 314 -3.01 -8.97 -42.00
CA THR A 314 -3.01 -9.31 -43.40
C THR A 314 -1.69 -10.02 -43.66
N ARG A 315 -1.72 -11.11 -44.45
CA ARG A 315 -0.57 -11.91 -44.89
C ARG A 315 0.45 -11.10 -45.69
N TYR A 316 0.80 -9.93 -45.18
CA TYR A 316 2.04 -9.26 -45.55
C TYR A 316 3.13 -9.98 -44.74
N GLU A 317 4.09 -10.50 -45.47
CA GLU A 317 5.29 -11.20 -45.06
C GLU A 317 5.64 -10.84 -43.61
N GLU A 318 5.68 -11.87 -42.78
CA GLU A 318 6.13 -11.76 -41.37
C GLU A 318 7.48 -11.07 -41.37
N ASN A 319 7.48 -9.75 -41.31
CA ASN A 319 8.68 -8.98 -41.18
C ASN A 319 9.19 -9.23 -39.76
N HIS A 320 10.01 -10.28 -39.61
CA HIS A 320 10.63 -10.71 -38.33
C HIS A 320 11.24 -9.52 -37.56
N ALA A 321 11.59 -8.42 -38.28
CA ALA A 321 12.13 -7.21 -37.70
C ALA A 321 11.23 -6.51 -36.66
N THR A 322 9.90 -6.65 -36.75
CA THR A 322 8.98 -5.95 -35.82
C THR A 322 8.91 -6.61 -34.44
N HIS A 323 9.09 -7.92 -34.32
CA HIS A 323 9.12 -8.61 -33.01
C HIS A 323 10.36 -8.19 -32.20
N TYR A 324 11.48 -7.96 -32.85
CA TYR A 324 12.69 -7.49 -32.17
C TYR A 324 12.50 -6.14 -31.50
N TRP A 325 11.68 -5.26 -32.11
CA TRP A 325 11.43 -3.94 -31.52
C TRP A 325 10.66 -4.02 -30.20
N PHE A 326 9.66 -4.91 -30.08
CA PHE A 326 8.94 -5.11 -28.82
C PHE A 326 9.89 -5.59 -27.72
N VAL A 327 10.70 -6.62 -28.01
CA VAL A 327 11.67 -7.17 -27.06
C VAL A 327 12.75 -6.13 -26.74
N LEU A 328 13.38 -5.51 -27.75
CA LEU A 328 14.46 -4.56 -27.55
C LEU A 328 14.01 -3.32 -26.79
N VAL A 329 12.91 -2.68 -27.22
CA VAL A 329 12.36 -1.51 -26.54
C VAL A 329 11.88 -1.89 -25.14
N GLY A 330 11.31 -3.08 -24.96
CA GLY A 330 10.94 -3.62 -23.66
C GLY A 330 12.11 -3.70 -22.70
N ILE A 331 13.22 -4.31 -23.12
CA ILE A 331 14.45 -4.43 -22.31
C ILE A 331 15.02 -3.05 -21.96
N ILE A 332 15.13 -2.16 -22.96
CA ILE A 332 15.63 -0.80 -22.74
C ILE A 332 14.76 -0.04 -21.75
N THR A 333 13.43 -0.18 -21.86
CA THR A 333 12.48 0.48 -20.95
C THR A 333 12.57 -0.05 -19.52
N ILE A 334 12.68 -1.36 -19.37
CA ILE A 334 12.87 -1.99 -18.05
C ILE A 334 14.09 -1.40 -17.36
N PHE A 335 15.22 -1.36 -18.09
CA PHE A 335 16.47 -0.90 -17.53
C PHE A 335 16.48 0.60 -17.26
N ALA A 336 15.97 1.39 -18.21
CA ALA A 336 15.83 2.83 -18.07
C ALA A 336 14.88 3.22 -16.92
N GLY A 337 13.76 2.52 -16.77
CA GLY A 337 12.83 2.72 -15.66
C GLY A 337 13.42 2.33 -14.30
N ARG A 338 14.34 1.36 -14.27
CA ARG A 338 15.03 0.94 -13.04
C ARG A 338 16.11 1.91 -12.57
N LEU A 339 16.73 2.66 -13.49
CA LEU A 339 17.89 3.50 -13.20
C LEU A 339 17.71 4.44 -12.00
N PRO A 340 16.62 5.20 -11.83
CA PRO A 340 16.49 6.13 -10.70
C PRO A 340 16.49 5.43 -9.35
N SER A 341 15.69 4.37 -9.18
CA SER A 341 15.59 3.63 -7.93
C SER A 341 16.89 2.84 -7.63
N TRP A 342 17.56 2.33 -8.65
CA TRP A 342 18.87 1.68 -8.50
C TRP A 342 19.94 2.69 -8.09
N ALA A 343 20.03 3.85 -8.73
CA ALA A 343 20.97 4.91 -8.38
C ALA A 343 20.79 5.40 -6.92
N ALA A 344 19.57 5.33 -6.40
CA ALA A 344 19.24 5.62 -5.00
C ALA A 344 19.53 4.45 -4.03
N GLY A 345 20.10 3.32 -4.51
CA GLY A 345 20.37 2.14 -3.68
C GLY A 345 19.13 1.37 -3.23
N LEU A 346 17.97 1.64 -3.81
CA LEU A 346 16.71 1.04 -3.42
C LEU A 346 16.53 -0.33 -4.10
N PRO A 347 16.22 -1.41 -3.36
CA PRO A 347 16.01 -2.73 -3.94
C PRO A 347 14.73 -2.77 -4.79
N LEU A 348 14.71 -3.66 -5.80
CA LEU A 348 13.49 -4.01 -6.52
C LEU A 348 12.96 -5.32 -5.95
N LYS A 349 11.76 -5.29 -5.35
CA LYS A 349 11.12 -6.44 -4.70
C LYS A 349 9.61 -6.40 -4.90
N ILE A 350 8.98 -7.58 -4.89
CA ILE A 350 7.50 -7.74 -4.89
C ILE A 350 7.03 -7.72 -3.43
N GLU A 351 7.27 -6.62 -2.74
CA GLU A 351 6.90 -6.36 -1.36
C GLU A 351 6.33 -4.94 -1.29
N PHE A 352 5.40 -4.67 -0.39
CA PHE A 352 4.66 -3.42 -0.29
C PHE A 352 5.53 -2.16 -0.33
N ASP A 353 6.66 -2.15 0.38
CA ASP A 353 7.54 -0.97 0.45
C ASP A 353 8.27 -0.66 -0.87
N TYR A 354 8.44 -1.66 -1.74
CA TYR A 354 9.32 -1.60 -2.91
C TYR A 354 8.59 -1.82 -4.24
N ASP A 355 7.39 -2.37 -4.23
CA ASP A 355 6.63 -2.71 -5.44
C ASP A 355 6.17 -1.46 -6.23
N ARG A 356 6.13 -0.29 -5.61
CA ARG A 356 5.90 1.00 -6.28
C ARG A 356 6.92 1.31 -7.39
N PHE A 357 8.17 0.81 -7.28
CA PHE A 357 9.20 1.04 -8.30
C PHE A 357 8.91 0.33 -9.62
N PHE A 358 8.00 -0.63 -9.63
CA PHE A 358 7.57 -1.23 -10.90
C PHE A 358 6.76 -0.29 -11.79
N VAL A 359 6.23 0.81 -11.29
CA VAL A 359 5.44 1.78 -12.09
C VAL A 359 6.22 2.31 -13.29
N SER A 360 7.52 2.56 -13.15
CA SER A 360 8.41 2.99 -14.24
C SER A 360 8.85 1.85 -15.16
N ILE A 361 8.71 0.60 -14.73
CA ILE A 361 9.19 -0.59 -15.43
C ILE A 361 8.05 -1.30 -16.19
N MET A 362 6.80 -1.21 -15.70
CA MET A 362 5.67 -2.06 -16.13
C MET A 362 5.35 -1.96 -17.62
N LEU A 363 5.54 -0.80 -18.27
CA LEU A 363 5.34 -0.67 -19.72
C LEU A 363 6.40 -1.46 -20.50
N GLY A 364 7.65 -1.37 -20.10
CA GLY A 364 8.76 -2.13 -20.69
C GLY A 364 8.60 -3.63 -20.48
N ALA A 365 8.24 -4.05 -19.28
CA ALA A 365 8.02 -5.46 -18.97
C ALA A 365 6.84 -6.04 -19.78
N SER A 366 5.79 -5.25 -20.00
CA SER A 366 4.66 -5.64 -20.85
C SER A 366 5.05 -5.75 -22.33
N LEU A 367 5.84 -4.83 -22.85
CA LEU A 367 6.41 -4.93 -24.20
C LEU A 367 7.29 -6.17 -24.33
N PHE A 368 8.18 -6.39 -23.38
CA PHE A 368 9.11 -7.53 -23.38
C PHE A 368 8.37 -8.87 -23.40
N ILE A 369 7.44 -9.11 -22.46
CA ILE A 369 6.76 -10.40 -22.35
C ILE A 369 5.84 -10.69 -23.56
N ILE A 370 5.15 -9.67 -24.09
CA ILE A 370 4.32 -9.83 -25.28
C ILE A 370 5.18 -10.03 -26.52
N GLY A 371 6.29 -9.30 -26.67
CA GLY A 371 7.25 -9.50 -27.74
C GLY A 371 7.86 -10.90 -27.71
N LEU A 372 8.18 -11.41 -26.54
CA LEU A 372 8.67 -12.78 -26.35
C LEU A 372 7.59 -13.83 -26.69
N ALA A 373 6.35 -13.59 -26.27
CA ALA A 373 5.22 -14.45 -26.63
C ALA A 373 4.96 -14.45 -28.13
N ASP A 374 5.08 -13.31 -28.81
CA ASP A 374 4.96 -13.20 -30.27
C ASP A 374 6.08 -13.97 -31.00
N TRP A 375 7.26 -14.02 -30.42
CA TRP A 375 8.39 -14.74 -31.00
C TRP A 375 8.29 -16.26 -30.80
N ILE A 376 7.88 -16.73 -29.60
CA ILE A 376 7.83 -18.15 -29.24
C ILE A 376 6.56 -18.81 -29.76
N LEU A 377 5.39 -18.17 -29.59
CA LEU A 377 4.08 -18.75 -29.92
C LEU A 377 3.65 -18.37 -31.34
N LYS A 378 4.04 -19.18 -32.30
CA LYS A 378 3.72 -18.96 -33.73
C LYS A 378 2.24 -19.23 -34.04
N GLU A 379 1.62 -20.16 -33.34
CA GLU A 379 0.23 -20.54 -33.57
C GLU A 379 -0.73 -19.50 -32.96
N SER A 380 -1.51 -18.83 -33.80
CA SER A 380 -2.39 -17.71 -33.42
C SER A 380 -3.42 -18.09 -32.35
N ARG A 381 -4.01 -19.31 -32.40
CA ARG A 381 -5.00 -19.75 -31.40
C ARG A 381 -4.37 -20.07 -30.05
N ALA A 382 -3.23 -20.77 -30.02
CA ALA A 382 -2.51 -21.09 -28.80
C ALA A 382 -2.08 -19.79 -28.08
N LYS A 383 -1.56 -18.82 -28.84
CA LYS A 383 -1.19 -17.50 -28.31
C LYS A 383 -2.38 -16.74 -27.72
N LEU A 384 -3.53 -16.71 -28.40
CA LEU A 384 -4.75 -16.07 -27.89
C LEU A 384 -5.20 -16.70 -26.56
N VAL A 385 -5.26 -18.02 -26.48
CA VAL A 385 -5.67 -18.73 -25.26
C VAL A 385 -4.66 -18.48 -24.14
N PHE A 386 -3.37 -18.64 -24.42
CA PHE A 386 -2.32 -18.45 -23.43
C PHE A 386 -2.32 -17.03 -22.85
N LEU A 387 -2.30 -16.01 -23.69
CA LEU A 387 -2.30 -14.62 -23.23
C LEU A 387 -3.60 -14.26 -22.50
N SER A 388 -4.75 -14.78 -22.93
CA SER A 388 -6.01 -14.57 -22.24
C SER A 388 -5.98 -15.14 -20.82
N LEU A 389 -5.41 -16.32 -20.62
CA LEU A 389 -5.25 -16.91 -19.30
C LEU A 389 -4.28 -16.12 -18.42
N VAL A 390 -3.16 -15.67 -18.97
CA VAL A 390 -2.20 -14.81 -18.25
C VAL A 390 -2.85 -13.52 -17.77
N ILE A 391 -3.64 -12.85 -18.62
CA ILE A 391 -4.39 -11.63 -18.26
C ILE A 391 -5.47 -11.96 -17.22
N GLY A 392 -6.17 -13.08 -17.37
CA GLY A 392 -7.15 -13.53 -16.38
C GLY A 392 -6.53 -13.79 -15.01
N MET A 393 -5.38 -14.45 -14.97
CA MET A 393 -4.62 -14.70 -13.74
C MET A 393 -4.16 -13.39 -13.10
N ALA A 394 -3.66 -12.43 -13.89
CA ALA A 394 -3.26 -11.13 -13.40
C ALA A 394 -4.45 -10.36 -12.78
N ALA A 395 -5.63 -10.37 -13.43
CA ALA A 395 -6.82 -9.73 -12.89
C ALA A 395 -7.28 -10.36 -11.57
N ALA A 396 -7.31 -11.71 -11.51
CA ALA A 396 -7.66 -12.43 -10.30
C ALA A 396 -6.65 -12.19 -9.17
N TYR A 397 -5.37 -12.15 -9.48
CA TYR A 397 -4.31 -11.83 -8.51
C TYR A 397 -4.49 -10.42 -7.94
N GLN A 398 -4.72 -9.41 -8.78
CA GLN A 398 -4.97 -8.05 -8.32
C GLN A 398 -6.22 -7.95 -7.43
N PHE A 399 -7.27 -8.70 -7.72
CA PHE A 399 -8.43 -8.80 -6.84
C PHE A 399 -8.06 -9.41 -5.47
N THR A 400 -7.22 -10.44 -5.41
CA THR A 400 -6.78 -11.00 -4.12
C THR A 400 -5.95 -9.99 -3.32
N VAL A 401 -5.08 -9.24 -3.99
CA VAL A 401 -4.34 -8.13 -3.37
C VAL A 401 -5.30 -7.05 -2.86
N ALA A 402 -6.32 -6.67 -3.66
CA ALA A 402 -7.37 -5.75 -3.21
C ALA A 402 -8.04 -6.22 -1.91
N ASN A 403 -8.34 -7.52 -1.81
CA ASN A 403 -8.99 -8.07 -0.62
C ASN A 403 -8.09 -8.02 0.63
N THR A 404 -6.75 -8.09 0.48
CA THR A 404 -5.85 -7.90 1.63
C THR A 404 -5.89 -6.46 2.14
N TYR A 405 -5.93 -5.47 1.23
CA TYR A 405 -6.10 -4.06 1.59
C TYR A 405 -7.44 -3.80 2.30
N ARG A 406 -8.53 -4.35 1.77
CA ARG A 406 -9.84 -4.22 2.39
C ARG A 406 -9.86 -4.74 3.83
N ARG A 407 -9.32 -5.97 4.05
CA ARG A 407 -9.25 -6.57 5.38
C ARG A 407 -8.37 -5.75 6.34
N ASP A 408 -7.26 -5.25 5.85
CA ASP A 408 -6.37 -4.42 6.66
C ASP A 408 -7.03 -3.09 7.07
N TRP A 409 -7.84 -2.53 6.18
CA TRP A 409 -8.64 -1.35 6.51
C TRP A 409 -9.70 -1.62 7.58
N GLU A 410 -10.42 -2.73 7.47
CA GLU A 410 -11.36 -3.19 8.50
C GLU A 410 -10.64 -3.40 9.86
N ASN A 411 -9.48 -4.03 9.85
CA ASN A 411 -8.67 -4.21 11.06
C ASN A 411 -8.17 -2.88 11.64
N THR A 412 -7.86 -1.92 10.79
CA THR A 412 -7.44 -0.57 11.21
C THR A 412 -8.59 0.18 11.88
N GLN A 413 -9.79 0.13 11.31
CA GLN A 413 -10.98 0.73 11.90
C GLN A 413 -11.32 0.08 13.24
N ASP A 414 -11.31 -1.25 13.32
CA ASP A 414 -11.50 -1.99 14.56
C ASP A 414 -10.45 -1.64 15.63
N LEU A 415 -9.18 -1.49 15.23
CA LEU A 415 -8.12 -1.04 16.14
C LEU A 415 -8.44 0.33 16.76
N PHE A 416 -8.87 1.31 15.96
CA PHE A 416 -9.18 2.65 16.49
C PHE A 416 -10.42 2.64 17.38
N TRP A 417 -11.43 1.83 17.09
CA TRP A 417 -12.56 1.64 17.99
C TRP A 417 -12.12 0.99 19.33
N GLN A 418 -11.26 -0.01 19.29
CA GLN A 418 -10.71 -0.60 20.51
C GLN A 418 -9.85 0.40 21.31
N ILE A 419 -9.08 1.27 20.64
CA ILE A 419 -8.35 2.38 21.26
C ILE A 419 -9.33 3.31 21.97
N SER A 420 -10.39 3.75 21.29
CA SER A 420 -11.42 4.63 21.84
C SER A 420 -12.16 4.01 23.02
N TRP A 421 -12.46 2.72 22.98
CA TRP A 421 -13.14 2.04 24.08
C TRP A 421 -12.27 1.89 25.33
N ARG A 422 -10.98 1.60 25.15
CA ARG A 422 -10.02 1.35 26.24
C ARG A 422 -9.39 2.63 26.77
N MET A 423 -9.17 3.60 25.90
CA MET A 423 -8.58 4.90 26.21
C MET A 423 -9.49 6.00 25.64
N PRO A 424 -10.58 6.36 26.34
CA PRO A 424 -11.56 7.32 25.82
C PRO A 424 -10.95 8.66 25.48
N LEU A 425 -10.02 9.16 26.29
CA LEU A 425 -9.21 10.34 26.06
C LEU A 425 -7.86 10.18 26.74
N LEU A 426 -6.84 10.86 26.23
CA LEU A 426 -5.49 10.89 26.79
C LEU A 426 -5.11 12.30 27.22
N GLU A 427 -4.25 12.40 28.24
CA GLU A 427 -3.61 13.68 28.55
C GLU A 427 -2.74 14.15 27.38
N THR A 428 -2.75 15.47 27.09
CA THR A 428 -1.91 16.07 26.04
C THR A 428 -0.43 15.83 26.34
N GLY A 429 0.36 15.53 25.33
CA GLY A 429 1.77 15.16 25.45
C GLY A 429 1.98 13.65 25.58
N THR A 430 0.92 12.85 25.62
CA THR A 430 1.03 11.38 25.75
C THR A 430 1.55 10.73 24.46
N THR A 431 2.50 9.82 24.65
CA THR A 431 2.96 8.91 23.58
C THR A 431 2.38 7.52 23.79
N ILE A 432 1.73 6.95 22.78
CA ILE A 432 1.41 5.53 22.74
C ILE A 432 2.63 4.77 22.23
N LEU A 433 3.11 3.82 23.01
CA LEU A 433 4.20 2.92 22.67
C LEU A 433 3.64 1.50 22.44
N THR A 434 4.05 0.87 21.37
CA THR A 434 3.76 -0.55 21.10
C THR A 434 4.92 -1.16 20.32
N TYR A 435 5.06 -2.49 20.33
CA TYR A 435 6.07 -3.12 19.48
C TYR A 435 5.72 -2.92 18.00
N GLU A 436 4.51 -3.29 17.60
CA GLU A 436 3.92 -3.15 16.29
C GLU A 436 2.43 -3.50 16.39
N PHE A 437 1.55 -2.85 15.64
CA PHE A 437 0.15 -3.28 15.52
C PHE A 437 -0.03 -4.29 14.38
N PRO A 438 -1.03 -5.19 14.46
CA PRO A 438 -1.31 -6.17 13.40
C PRO A 438 -2.07 -5.53 12.22
N VAL A 439 -1.48 -4.47 11.65
CA VAL A 439 -1.94 -3.79 10.43
C VAL A 439 -0.80 -3.78 9.43
N GLN A 440 -1.08 -4.12 8.17
CA GLN A 440 -0.05 -4.40 7.17
C GLN A 440 0.39 -3.16 6.40
N TYR A 441 -0.54 -2.25 6.12
CA TYR A 441 -0.32 -1.13 5.20
C TYR A 441 -0.21 0.23 5.89
N LEU A 442 -0.03 0.26 7.20
CA LEU A 442 0.19 1.46 8.00
C LEU A 442 1.33 1.23 8.99
N SER A 443 2.13 2.24 9.22
CA SER A 443 3.15 2.27 10.27
C SER A 443 2.80 3.30 11.34
N ASP A 444 3.70 3.49 12.29
CA ASP A 444 3.50 4.39 13.42
C ASP A 444 3.17 5.84 13.01
N TYR A 445 3.83 6.40 11.99
CA TYR A 445 3.54 7.78 11.54
C TYR A 445 2.14 7.94 10.99
N GLN A 446 1.67 6.97 10.23
CA GLN A 446 0.33 7.01 9.66
C GLN A 446 -0.73 6.87 10.76
N LEU A 447 -0.52 5.94 11.69
CA LEU A 447 -1.41 5.74 12.83
C LEU A 447 -1.40 6.95 13.79
N MET A 448 -0.25 7.62 13.96
CA MET A 448 -0.15 8.88 14.72
C MET A 448 -1.04 9.97 14.13
N SER A 449 -1.13 10.07 12.81
CA SER A 449 -2.01 11.04 12.14
C SER A 449 -3.49 10.74 12.44
N ALA A 450 -3.91 9.48 12.38
CA ALA A 450 -5.26 9.07 12.74
C ALA A 450 -5.56 9.26 14.24
N LEU A 451 -4.59 8.99 15.11
CA LEU A 451 -4.70 9.22 16.55
C LEU A 451 -4.99 10.69 16.86
N ASN A 452 -4.26 11.61 16.22
CA ASN A 452 -4.47 13.05 16.36
C ASN A 452 -5.80 13.49 15.72
N TRP A 453 -6.25 12.85 14.67
CA TRP A 453 -7.58 13.09 14.10
C TRP A 453 -8.70 12.70 15.07
N MET A 454 -8.53 11.58 15.78
CA MET A 454 -9.49 11.06 16.75
C MET A 454 -9.56 11.92 18.01
N TYR A 455 -8.42 12.18 18.65
CA TYR A 455 -8.38 12.85 19.96
C TYR A 455 -8.35 14.38 19.89
N ALA A 456 -7.91 14.95 18.77
CA ALA A 456 -7.84 16.39 18.56
C ALA A 456 -8.59 16.83 17.28
N PRO A 457 -9.92 16.61 17.20
CA PRO A 457 -10.69 16.89 15.99
C PRO A 457 -10.73 18.37 15.60
N ASN A 458 -10.39 19.27 16.53
CA ASN A 458 -10.29 20.72 16.35
C ASN A 458 -8.84 21.20 16.48
N PHE A 459 -7.89 20.39 16.03
CA PHE A 459 -6.46 20.70 16.13
C PHE A 459 -6.12 22.02 15.42
N GLU A 460 -5.36 22.87 16.11
CA GLU A 460 -4.80 24.10 15.59
C GLU A 460 -3.31 24.19 15.97
N GLY A 461 -2.50 24.74 15.07
CA GLY A 461 -1.06 24.87 15.28
C GLY A 461 -0.22 23.84 14.55
N ARG A 462 1.03 23.63 15.02
CA ARG A 462 2.02 22.75 14.37
C ARG A 462 2.55 21.67 15.31
N GLU A 463 2.34 21.82 16.60
CA GLU A 463 2.78 20.86 17.60
C GLU A 463 1.64 19.88 17.88
N LEU A 464 1.88 18.61 17.53
CA LEU A 464 0.91 17.54 17.71
C LEU A 464 0.69 17.24 19.19
N PRO A 465 -0.55 17.09 19.66
CA PRO A 465 -0.83 16.77 21.05
C PRO A 465 -0.53 15.32 21.44
N TYR A 466 -0.46 14.39 20.48
CA TYR A 466 -0.26 12.97 20.75
C TYR A 466 0.75 12.36 19.77
N ALA A 467 1.52 11.37 20.26
CA ALA A 467 2.39 10.56 19.43
C ALA A 467 2.04 9.06 19.51
N LEU A 468 2.43 8.33 18.48
CA LEU A 468 2.42 6.88 18.44
C LEU A 468 3.73 6.41 17.85
N GLN A 469 4.43 5.50 18.54
CA GLN A 469 5.71 5.00 18.06
C GLN A 469 5.81 3.48 18.19
N TYR A 470 6.42 2.87 17.19
CA TYR A 470 6.77 1.46 17.22
C TYR A 470 8.16 1.28 17.84
N LEU A 471 8.23 0.53 18.94
CA LEU A 471 9.48 0.19 19.61
C LEU A 471 10.45 -0.50 18.67
N LYS A 472 9.94 -1.37 17.79
CA LYS A 472 10.71 -2.13 16.80
C LYS A 472 11.56 -1.25 15.87
N THR A 473 11.10 -0.05 15.53
CA THR A 473 11.69 0.78 14.48
C THR A 473 12.24 2.11 14.96
N ARG A 474 11.87 2.54 16.18
CA ARG A 474 12.21 3.87 16.71
C ARG A 474 13.18 3.86 17.88
N PHE A 475 13.33 2.72 18.56
CA PHE A 475 14.14 2.62 19.75
C PHE A 475 15.20 1.53 19.60
N GLU A 476 16.38 1.81 20.10
CA GLU A 476 17.34 0.77 20.42
C GLU A 476 17.10 0.25 21.84
N ALA A 477 17.53 -0.98 22.15
CA ALA A 477 17.20 -1.62 23.44
C ALA A 477 17.62 -0.78 24.65
N PHE A 478 18.72 -0.03 24.54
CA PHE A 478 19.22 0.82 25.63
C PHE A 478 18.48 2.17 25.78
N GLU A 479 17.64 2.54 24.81
CA GLU A 479 16.83 3.77 24.83
C GLU A 479 15.47 3.59 25.51
N ILE A 480 15.07 2.36 25.80
CA ILE A 480 13.80 2.05 26.50
C ILE A 480 13.99 2.31 27.98
N LYS A 481 14.02 3.58 28.35
CA LYS A 481 14.19 4.08 29.73
C LYS A 481 13.28 5.28 29.97
N ALA A 482 12.99 5.55 31.24
CA ALA A 482 12.30 6.76 31.65
C ALA A 482 13.11 8.03 31.30
N ASP A 483 12.42 9.13 31.17
CA ASP A 483 12.97 10.49 30.97
C ASP A 483 13.79 10.66 29.67
N GLN A 484 13.56 9.83 28.66
CA GLN A 484 14.13 10.05 27.33
C GLN A 484 13.24 10.96 26.49
N PRO A 485 13.83 11.99 25.84
CA PRO A 485 13.05 12.89 24.98
C PRO A 485 12.54 12.18 23.73
N ILE A 486 11.30 12.44 23.35
CA ILE A 486 10.68 12.00 22.11
C ILE A 486 10.43 13.23 21.25
N ASN A 487 11.20 13.37 20.17
CA ASN A 487 11.08 14.46 19.21
C ASN A 487 10.75 13.89 17.84
N ILE A 488 9.59 14.22 17.32
CA ILE A 488 9.12 13.76 16.00
C ILE A 488 8.92 14.98 15.12
N THR A 489 9.41 14.91 13.88
CA THR A 489 9.09 15.88 12.84
C THR A 489 8.50 15.12 11.66
N TYR A 490 7.27 15.48 11.28
CA TYR A 490 6.62 14.96 10.10
C TYR A 490 6.13 16.10 9.23
N ARG A 491 6.79 16.30 8.09
CA ARG A 491 6.52 17.42 7.16
C ARG A 491 6.66 18.77 7.86
N THR A 492 5.55 19.43 8.12
CA THR A 492 5.45 20.76 8.73
C THR A 492 4.96 20.73 10.17
N THR A 493 4.81 19.53 10.74
CA THR A 493 4.36 19.32 12.12
C THR A 493 5.45 18.70 12.98
N THR A 494 5.38 18.96 14.27
CA THR A 494 6.30 18.43 15.27
C THR A 494 5.54 17.84 16.45
N PHE A 495 6.17 16.93 17.17
CA PHE A 495 5.75 16.49 18.50
C PHE A 495 6.95 16.51 19.41
N THR A 496 6.76 17.03 20.61
CA THR A 496 7.75 17.02 21.69
C THR A 496 7.15 16.33 22.91
N GLY A 497 7.78 15.27 23.39
CA GLY A 497 7.33 14.49 24.53
C GLY A 497 8.48 13.81 25.24
N ASN A 498 8.13 12.88 26.13
CA ASN A 498 9.07 12.14 26.95
C ASN A 498 8.55 10.71 27.19
N THR A 499 9.45 9.73 27.27
CA THR A 499 9.10 8.33 27.52
C THR A 499 8.36 8.10 28.85
N SER A 500 8.54 8.98 29.84
CA SER A 500 7.78 8.92 31.11
C SER A 500 6.31 9.36 30.98
N GLN A 501 5.94 9.99 29.85
CA GLN A 501 4.55 10.33 29.49
C GLN A 501 4.03 9.36 28.42
N SER A 502 4.16 8.07 28.70
CA SER A 502 3.78 7.04 27.73
C SER A 502 2.72 6.09 28.27
N VAL A 503 1.89 5.59 27.37
CA VAL A 503 1.00 4.46 27.58
C VAL A 503 1.45 3.33 26.67
N VAL A 504 1.83 2.19 27.25
CA VAL A 504 2.25 1.03 26.48
C VAL A 504 1.05 0.15 26.18
N VAL A 505 0.85 -0.16 24.91
CA VAL A 505 -0.27 -0.98 24.44
C VAL A 505 0.19 -2.21 23.69
N TYR A 506 -0.64 -3.25 23.70
CA TYR A 506 -0.37 -4.48 22.97
C TYR A 506 -1.66 -5.06 22.39
N LYS A 507 -1.61 -5.48 21.15
CA LYS A 507 -2.69 -6.23 20.48
C LYS A 507 -2.07 -7.41 19.75
N GLU A 508 -2.45 -8.61 20.15
CA GLU A 508 -1.96 -9.86 19.58
C GLU A 508 -2.99 -10.44 18.63
N GLY A 509 -2.69 -10.51 17.34
CA GLY A 509 -3.56 -11.12 16.35
C GLY A 509 -5.02 -10.64 16.43
N ASN A 510 -5.93 -11.58 16.62
CA ASN A 510 -7.38 -11.32 16.76
C ASN A 510 -7.80 -11.00 18.20
N GLY A 511 -6.86 -10.90 19.15
CA GLY A 511 -7.14 -10.54 20.53
C GLY A 511 -7.50 -9.07 20.70
N CYS A 512 -7.96 -8.73 21.90
CA CYS A 512 -8.33 -7.36 22.24
C CYS A 512 -7.11 -6.47 22.51
N LEU A 513 -7.25 -5.17 22.27
CA LEU A 513 -6.25 -4.17 22.67
C LEU A 513 -6.10 -4.15 24.19
N ARG A 514 -4.88 -4.27 24.66
CA ARG A 514 -4.52 -4.21 26.09
C ARG A 514 -3.65 -3.00 26.36
N VAL A 515 -3.93 -2.26 27.40
CA VAL A 515 -2.99 -1.32 28.01
C VAL A 515 -2.17 -2.10 29.03
N LEU A 516 -0.86 -2.11 28.87
CA LEU A 516 0.05 -2.83 29.75
C LEU A 516 0.34 -1.95 30.98
N ASP A 517 -0.31 -2.28 32.10
CA ASP A 517 -0.12 -1.62 33.39
C ASP A 517 0.96 -2.36 34.17
N PRO A 518 2.02 -1.70 34.65
CA PRO A 518 3.09 -2.34 35.42
C PRO A 518 2.61 -3.07 36.70
N ILE A 519 1.45 -2.67 37.22
CA ILE A 519 0.84 -3.34 38.40
C ILE A 519 0.30 -4.72 38.02
N TYR A 520 -0.25 -4.88 36.83
CA TYR A 520 -0.97 -6.05 36.39
C TYR A 520 -0.25 -6.86 35.31
N ASN A 521 0.69 -6.27 34.62
CA ASN A 521 1.35 -6.85 33.44
C ASN A 521 2.87 -6.96 33.60
N ASN A 522 3.41 -8.08 33.17
CA ASN A 522 4.83 -8.40 33.13
C ASN A 522 5.10 -9.38 31.98
N ALA A 523 6.30 -9.89 31.86
CA ALA A 523 6.66 -10.87 30.81
C ALA A 523 5.74 -12.12 30.80
N GLU A 524 5.24 -12.51 31.96
CA GLU A 524 4.38 -13.70 32.12
C GLU A 524 2.98 -13.49 31.53
N THR A 525 2.47 -12.26 31.53
CA THR A 525 1.15 -11.91 30.98
C THR A 525 1.17 -11.69 29.45
N ILE A 526 2.35 -11.59 28.83
CA ILE A 526 2.57 -11.43 27.39
C ILE A 526 3.59 -12.47 26.88
N PRO A 527 3.35 -13.79 27.12
CA PRO A 527 4.32 -14.81 26.75
C PRO A 527 4.61 -14.80 25.25
N GLY A 528 5.90 -14.81 24.88
CA GLY A 528 6.33 -14.76 23.48
C GLY A 528 6.39 -13.35 22.87
N ALA A 529 6.02 -12.31 23.60
CA ALA A 529 6.20 -10.93 23.14
C ALA A 529 7.68 -10.56 23.05
N SER A 530 7.98 -9.56 22.22
CA SER A 530 9.34 -9.03 22.09
C SER A 530 9.85 -8.47 23.42
N PHE A 531 11.15 -8.65 23.70
CA PHE A 531 11.79 -8.07 24.88
C PHE A 531 11.66 -6.53 24.91
N TYR A 532 11.65 -5.84 23.75
CA TYR A 532 11.37 -4.40 23.67
C TYR A 532 10.04 -4.02 24.32
N LEU A 533 9.00 -4.83 24.09
CA LEU A 533 7.69 -4.58 24.66
C LEU A 533 7.67 -4.89 26.18
N VAL A 534 8.35 -5.94 26.58
CA VAL A 534 8.46 -6.31 28.02
C VAL A 534 9.17 -5.22 28.81
N ASP A 535 10.29 -4.72 28.31
CA ASP A 535 11.06 -3.65 28.97
C ASP A 535 10.25 -2.34 29.01
N ALA A 536 9.49 -2.05 27.97
CA ALA A 536 8.65 -0.86 27.89
C ALA A 536 7.49 -0.85 28.88
N ILE A 537 7.04 -2.00 29.42
CA ILE A 537 5.95 -2.05 30.42
C ILE A 537 6.22 -1.08 31.58
N SER A 538 7.48 -0.97 32.02
CA SER A 538 7.88 -0.08 33.12
C SER A 538 7.66 1.40 32.83
N LEU A 539 7.55 1.80 31.57
CA LEU A 539 7.29 3.17 31.11
C LEU A 539 5.79 3.49 31.04
N SER A 540 4.94 2.48 31.11
CA SER A 540 3.50 2.65 30.93
C SER A 540 2.88 3.34 32.14
N ASN A 541 2.20 4.46 31.88
CA ASN A 541 1.44 5.20 32.89
C ASN A 541 -0.05 5.22 32.51
N PRO A 542 -0.86 4.24 32.95
CA PRO A 542 -2.30 4.24 32.67
C PRO A 542 -3.06 5.43 33.29
N GLY A 543 -2.48 6.15 34.22
CA GLY A 543 -3.04 7.39 34.79
C GLY A 543 -3.23 8.50 33.79
N LEU A 544 -2.50 8.47 32.64
CA LEU A 544 -2.68 9.40 31.52
C LEU A 544 -3.98 9.18 30.74
N ILE A 545 -4.72 8.10 31.05
CA ILE A 545 -6.00 7.81 30.43
C ILE A 545 -7.11 8.49 31.22
N LEU A 546 -7.77 9.45 30.61
CA LEU A 546 -8.88 10.21 31.19
C LEU A 546 -10.19 9.42 31.04
N SER A 547 -10.33 8.36 31.82
CA SER A 547 -11.42 7.38 31.73
C SER A 547 -12.81 7.94 32.03
N ASN A 548 -12.89 9.04 32.79
CA ASN A 548 -14.15 9.71 33.15
C ASN A 548 -14.60 10.76 32.13
N THR A 549 -13.79 11.03 31.11
CA THR A 549 -14.10 11.97 30.05
C THR A 549 -14.65 11.17 28.85
N PRO A 550 -15.79 11.57 28.25
CA PRO A 550 -16.30 10.90 27.08
C PRO A 550 -15.32 11.03 25.92
N ALA A 551 -15.20 9.97 25.13
CA ALA A 551 -14.40 10.00 23.90
C ALA A 551 -14.94 11.06 22.93
N PRO A 552 -14.10 11.76 22.18
CA PRO A 552 -14.54 12.61 21.07
C PRO A 552 -15.34 11.81 20.06
N GLU A 553 -16.29 12.47 19.36
CA GLU A 553 -17.02 11.84 18.27
C GLU A 553 -16.04 11.49 17.13
N MET A 554 -16.01 10.22 16.78
CA MET A 554 -15.13 9.73 15.73
C MET A 554 -15.68 10.05 14.34
N ASP A 555 -14.81 10.54 13.44
CA ASP A 555 -15.19 10.84 12.06
C ASP A 555 -15.51 9.53 11.31
N LYS A 556 -16.79 9.30 11.03
CA LYS A 556 -17.26 8.08 10.36
C LYS A 556 -16.68 7.88 8.97
N THR A 557 -16.24 8.95 8.31
CA THR A 557 -15.60 8.86 6.99
C THR A 557 -14.28 8.10 7.06
N LEU A 558 -13.55 8.26 8.17
CA LEU A 558 -12.26 7.61 8.39
C LEU A 558 -12.39 6.33 9.22
N PHE A 559 -13.08 6.41 10.35
CA PHE A 559 -13.14 5.32 11.32
C PHE A 559 -14.33 4.36 11.10
N GLY A 560 -15.19 4.64 10.13
CA GLY A 560 -16.42 3.85 9.90
C GLY A 560 -17.46 4.02 11.01
N GLU A 561 -18.51 3.20 10.94
CA GLU A 561 -19.48 3.10 12.03
C GLU A 561 -18.84 2.31 13.19
N GLU A 562 -19.30 2.61 14.41
CA GLU A 562 -18.84 1.87 15.59
C GLU A 562 -19.08 0.37 15.41
N SER A 563 -18.03 -0.41 15.65
CA SER A 563 -18.12 -1.87 15.60
C SER A 563 -19.13 -2.37 16.63
N SER A 564 -19.76 -3.51 16.38
CA SER A 564 -20.69 -4.13 17.35
C SER A 564 -19.97 -4.35 18.70
N HIS A 565 -20.69 -4.10 19.79
CA HIS A 565 -20.19 -4.26 21.16
C HIS A 565 -19.98 -5.75 21.49
N GLY A 566 -18.93 -6.33 20.90
CA GLY A 566 -18.52 -7.72 21.15
C GLY A 566 -17.65 -7.87 22.41
N TRP A 567 -16.92 -8.98 22.47
CA TRP A 567 -16.06 -9.28 23.61
C TRP A 567 -15.04 -8.18 23.91
N CYS A 568 -14.35 -7.64 22.89
CA CYS A 568 -13.31 -6.62 23.10
C CYS A 568 -13.85 -5.30 23.64
N TYR A 569 -15.11 -4.94 23.35
CA TYR A 569 -15.78 -3.81 23.99
C TYR A 569 -15.94 -4.07 25.49
N THR A 570 -16.52 -5.24 25.87
CA THR A 570 -16.71 -5.63 27.25
C THR A 570 -15.39 -5.71 28.01
N TYR A 571 -14.37 -6.30 27.38
CA TYR A 571 -13.02 -6.38 27.93
C TYR A 571 -12.40 -5.01 28.19
N ALA A 572 -12.51 -4.07 27.24
CA ALA A 572 -12.00 -2.71 27.39
C ALA A 572 -12.66 -1.98 28.56
N LYS A 573 -13.99 -2.11 28.72
CA LYS A 573 -14.73 -1.52 29.86
C LYS A 573 -14.38 -2.19 31.19
N ALA A 574 -14.19 -3.51 31.20
CA ALA A 574 -13.74 -4.24 32.39
C ALA A 574 -12.33 -3.82 32.83
N GLU A 575 -11.41 -3.60 31.87
CA GLU A 575 -10.06 -3.11 32.19
C GLU A 575 -10.07 -1.67 32.74
N ILE A 576 -10.97 -0.79 32.27
CA ILE A 576 -11.18 0.55 32.85
C ILE A 576 -11.71 0.41 34.30
N ALA A 577 -12.72 -0.43 34.50
CA ALA A 577 -13.28 -0.66 35.82
C ALA A 577 -12.23 -1.27 36.79
N ARG A 578 -11.40 -2.21 36.32
CA ARG A 578 -10.29 -2.77 37.07
C ARG A 578 -9.28 -1.71 37.49
N GLN A 579 -8.88 -0.85 36.55
CA GLN A 579 -7.96 0.27 36.81
C GLN A 579 -8.50 1.23 37.89
N ALA A 580 -9.82 1.42 37.92
CA ALA A 580 -10.52 2.21 38.95
C ALA A 580 -10.78 1.44 40.26
N GLY A 581 -10.40 0.16 40.35
CA GLY A 581 -10.67 -0.70 41.52
C GLY A 581 -12.13 -1.12 41.71
N ASN A 582 -12.97 -0.93 40.67
CA ASN A 582 -14.39 -1.28 40.72
C ASN A 582 -14.61 -2.74 40.26
N TRP A 583 -14.34 -3.65 41.18
CA TRP A 583 -14.37 -5.10 40.96
C TRP A 583 -15.78 -5.65 40.70
N GLU A 584 -16.80 -5.05 41.33
CA GLU A 584 -18.22 -5.39 41.11
C GLU A 584 -18.65 -5.12 39.67
N GLU A 585 -18.23 -3.98 39.09
CA GLU A 585 -18.52 -3.68 37.69
C GLU A 585 -17.82 -4.64 36.72
N VAL A 586 -16.57 -5.04 37.03
CA VAL A 586 -15.85 -6.07 36.25
C VAL A 586 -16.63 -7.38 36.19
N THR A 587 -17.08 -7.87 37.36
CA THR A 587 -17.86 -9.14 37.43
C THR A 587 -19.23 -9.01 36.74
N LYS A 588 -19.90 -7.87 36.86
CA LYS A 588 -21.15 -7.56 36.15
C LYS A 588 -20.97 -7.63 34.66
N LEU A 589 -19.95 -6.93 34.10
CA LEU A 589 -19.63 -6.93 32.68
C LEU A 589 -19.39 -8.33 32.12
N TYR A 590 -18.69 -9.19 32.90
CA TYR A 590 -18.51 -10.58 32.52
C TYR A 590 -19.83 -11.34 32.41
N LYS A 591 -20.71 -11.20 33.44
CA LYS A 591 -22.03 -11.86 33.46
C LYS A 591 -22.91 -11.40 32.30
N GLU A 592 -22.81 -10.14 31.92
CA GLU A 592 -23.52 -9.58 30.74
C GLU A 592 -22.94 -10.17 29.44
N ALA A 593 -21.61 -10.26 29.29
CA ALA A 593 -20.96 -10.90 28.16
C ALA A 593 -21.37 -12.37 28.02
N GLN A 594 -21.43 -13.12 29.12
CA GLN A 594 -21.88 -14.51 29.09
C GLN A 594 -23.34 -14.64 28.61
N LYS A 595 -24.23 -13.76 29.07
CA LYS A 595 -25.64 -13.76 28.63
C LYS A 595 -25.76 -13.47 27.12
N ALA A 596 -24.82 -12.67 26.58
CA ALA A 596 -24.73 -12.36 25.16
C ALA A 596 -23.90 -13.38 24.35
N GLU A 597 -23.53 -14.50 24.97
CA GLU A 597 -22.72 -15.58 24.38
C GLU A 597 -21.36 -15.11 23.85
N LEU A 598 -20.81 -14.01 24.40
CA LEU A 598 -19.51 -13.48 24.04
C LEU A 598 -18.39 -14.25 24.74
N SER A 599 -17.28 -14.44 24.05
CA SER A 599 -16.10 -15.12 24.59
C SER A 599 -14.81 -14.51 24.07
N PRO A 600 -13.69 -14.59 24.85
CA PRO A 600 -12.40 -14.09 24.42
C PRO A 600 -11.83 -14.86 23.23
N SER A 601 -11.05 -14.17 22.41
CA SER A 601 -10.22 -14.78 21.38
C SER A 601 -8.93 -15.36 21.96
N LEU A 602 -8.43 -14.78 23.06
CA LEU A 602 -7.20 -15.19 23.73
C LEU A 602 -7.48 -15.50 25.22
N PRO A 603 -6.97 -16.61 25.77
CA PRO A 603 -7.17 -16.98 27.16
C PRO A 603 -6.68 -15.94 28.17
N VAL A 604 -5.66 -15.16 27.87
CA VAL A 604 -5.13 -14.10 28.72
C VAL A 604 -6.19 -13.03 29.05
N GLU A 605 -7.20 -12.88 28.21
CA GLU A 605 -8.29 -11.91 28.38
C GLU A 605 -9.25 -12.30 29.54
N TYR A 606 -9.12 -13.50 30.11
CA TYR A 606 -9.83 -13.88 31.34
C TYR A 606 -9.20 -13.32 32.60
N LEU A 607 -7.91 -12.93 32.59
CA LEU A 607 -7.19 -12.54 33.81
C LEU A 607 -7.89 -11.45 34.63
N PRO A 608 -8.40 -10.34 34.10
CA PRO A 608 -9.09 -9.31 34.85
C PRO A 608 -10.37 -9.84 35.52
N PHE A 609 -11.07 -10.78 34.91
CA PHE A 609 -12.28 -11.37 35.42
C PHE A 609 -11.99 -12.40 36.52
N ILE A 610 -10.94 -13.21 36.39
CA ILE A 610 -10.46 -14.12 37.43
C ILE A 610 -10.17 -13.31 38.70
N GLU A 611 -9.39 -12.22 38.55
CA GLU A 611 -9.05 -11.35 39.68
C GLU A 611 -10.30 -10.73 40.34
N ALA A 612 -11.25 -10.25 39.53
CA ALA A 612 -12.46 -9.62 40.01
C ALA A 612 -13.36 -10.60 40.79
N PHE A 613 -13.58 -11.81 40.24
CA PHE A 613 -14.36 -12.83 40.94
C PHE A 613 -13.71 -13.30 42.24
N ALA A 614 -12.39 -13.46 42.26
CA ALA A 614 -11.65 -13.78 43.49
C ALA A 614 -11.79 -12.67 44.54
N ARG A 615 -11.67 -11.39 44.15
CA ARG A 615 -11.80 -10.24 45.08
C ARG A 615 -13.23 -10.00 45.57
N THR A 616 -14.25 -10.39 44.77
CA THR A 616 -15.66 -10.25 45.15
C THR A 616 -16.22 -11.50 45.84
N GLY A 617 -15.41 -12.54 46.05
CA GLY A 617 -15.76 -13.76 46.80
C GLY A 617 -16.47 -14.84 45.99
N ASP A 618 -16.60 -14.69 44.66
CA ASP A 618 -17.14 -15.75 43.77
C ASP A 618 -15.99 -16.68 43.31
N MET A 619 -15.49 -17.46 44.28
CA MET A 619 -14.34 -18.35 44.08
C MET A 619 -14.60 -19.45 43.07
N ASP A 620 -15.83 -19.98 43.02
CA ASP A 620 -16.19 -21.03 42.07
C ASP A 620 -16.01 -20.57 40.61
N THR A 621 -16.44 -19.33 40.31
CA THR A 621 -16.29 -18.73 38.98
C THR A 621 -14.82 -18.44 38.71
N ALA A 622 -14.08 -17.87 39.66
CA ALA A 622 -12.66 -17.59 39.52
C ALA A 622 -11.83 -18.84 39.20
N ILE A 623 -12.07 -19.94 39.90
CA ILE A 623 -11.38 -21.23 39.68
C ILE A 623 -11.73 -21.82 38.30
N LYS A 624 -13.02 -21.80 37.91
CA LYS A 624 -13.44 -22.27 36.57
C LYS A 624 -12.76 -21.50 35.45
N LEU A 625 -12.66 -20.18 35.59
CA LEU A 625 -11.97 -19.35 34.59
C LEU A 625 -10.46 -19.61 34.58
N THR A 626 -9.84 -19.83 35.74
CA THR A 626 -8.44 -20.21 35.84
C THR A 626 -8.17 -21.53 35.12
N GLU A 627 -8.97 -22.56 35.36
CA GLU A 627 -8.86 -23.85 34.66
C GLU A 627 -9.00 -23.68 33.14
N ARG A 628 -10.00 -22.89 32.72
CA ARG A 628 -10.21 -22.60 31.28
C ARG A 628 -9.02 -21.87 30.63
N THR A 629 -8.42 -20.92 31.37
CA THR A 629 -7.25 -20.17 30.92
C THR A 629 -6.04 -21.07 30.73
N ILE A 630 -5.75 -21.97 31.73
CA ILE A 630 -4.65 -22.91 31.63
C ILE A 630 -4.82 -23.87 30.45
N LYS A 631 -6.03 -24.45 30.28
CA LYS A 631 -6.33 -25.35 29.17
C LYS A 631 -6.16 -24.68 27.80
N GLY A 632 -6.52 -23.41 27.70
CA GLY A 632 -6.39 -22.64 26.44
C GLY A 632 -4.97 -22.17 26.18
N GLN A 633 -4.21 -21.80 27.21
CA GLN A 633 -2.86 -21.28 27.11
C GLN A 633 -2.01 -21.61 28.35
N PRO A 634 -1.37 -22.79 28.38
CA PRO A 634 -0.58 -23.23 29.53
C PRO A 634 0.58 -22.31 29.90
N THR A 635 1.10 -21.53 28.92
CA THR A 635 2.18 -20.57 29.16
C THR A 635 1.79 -19.43 30.11
N LEU A 636 0.50 -19.26 30.44
CA LEU A 636 0.01 -18.28 31.40
C LEU A 636 0.05 -18.78 32.86
N CYS A 637 0.50 -20.01 33.13
CA CYS A 637 0.62 -20.52 34.50
C CYS A 637 1.39 -19.60 35.45
N PRO A 638 2.57 -19.05 35.10
CA PRO A 638 3.27 -18.10 35.98
C PRO A 638 2.43 -16.85 36.28
N ALA A 639 1.77 -16.28 35.23
CA ALA A 639 0.90 -15.11 35.38
C ALA A 639 -0.29 -15.39 36.34
N LEU A 640 -0.86 -16.60 36.28
CA LEU A 640 -1.94 -17.02 37.19
C LEU A 640 -1.45 -17.17 38.62
N HIS A 641 -0.25 -17.75 38.85
CA HIS A 641 0.36 -17.77 40.18
C HIS A 641 0.53 -16.36 40.75
N THR A 642 1.09 -15.46 39.97
CA THR A 642 1.27 -14.05 40.36
C THR A 642 -0.08 -13.37 40.66
N LEU A 643 -1.12 -13.63 39.84
CA LEU A 643 -2.45 -13.09 40.04
C LEU A 643 -3.06 -13.58 41.34
N TRP A 644 -3.05 -14.88 41.60
CA TRP A 644 -3.64 -15.45 42.80
C TRP A 644 -2.92 -15.00 44.08
N ASN A 645 -1.59 -14.91 44.08
CA ASN A 645 -0.79 -14.42 45.21
C ASN A 645 -1.11 -12.97 45.58
N ARG A 646 -1.54 -12.12 44.65
CA ARG A 646 -1.89 -10.72 44.95
C ARG A 646 -3.35 -10.50 45.33
N THR A 647 -4.23 -11.48 45.14
CA THR A 647 -5.69 -11.27 45.19
C THR A 647 -6.36 -11.86 46.41
N THR A 648 -5.84 -12.92 47.05
CA THR A 648 -6.55 -13.73 48.02
C THR A 648 -5.89 -13.78 49.41
N SER A 649 -6.70 -14.03 50.42
CA SER A 649 -6.25 -14.42 51.78
C SER A 649 -5.80 -15.89 51.83
N ASP A 650 -5.00 -16.28 52.83
CA ASP A 650 -4.36 -17.60 52.93
C ASP A 650 -5.31 -18.81 52.80
N THR A 651 -6.59 -18.66 53.16
CA THR A 651 -7.59 -19.76 53.11
C THR A 651 -8.13 -20.01 51.69
N ASP A 652 -8.26 -18.99 50.88
CA ASP A 652 -8.80 -19.10 49.53
C ASP A 652 -7.71 -19.48 48.53
N LEU A 653 -6.45 -19.17 48.86
CA LEU A 653 -5.28 -19.48 48.06
C LEU A 653 -5.10 -21.00 47.90
N SER A 654 -5.42 -21.78 48.92
CA SER A 654 -5.20 -23.25 48.96
C SER A 654 -5.94 -24.01 47.84
N GLN A 655 -7.15 -23.57 47.45
CA GLN A 655 -7.90 -24.20 46.36
C GLN A 655 -7.29 -23.85 44.98
N ALA A 656 -6.91 -22.58 44.78
CA ALA A 656 -6.26 -22.13 43.57
C ALA A 656 -4.88 -22.79 43.40
N GLU A 657 -4.09 -22.87 44.47
CA GLU A 657 -2.77 -23.55 44.45
C GLU A 657 -2.88 -25.03 44.10
N SER A 658 -3.87 -25.73 44.65
CA SER A 658 -4.12 -27.13 44.32
C SER A 658 -4.42 -27.32 42.82
N LEU A 659 -5.22 -26.42 42.23
CA LEU A 659 -5.49 -26.42 40.79
C LEU A 659 -4.22 -26.13 39.97
N LEU A 660 -3.47 -25.08 40.36
CA LEU A 660 -2.24 -24.69 39.66
C LEU A 660 -1.18 -25.79 39.73
N GLN A 661 -0.97 -26.42 40.92
CA GLN A 661 -0.05 -27.55 41.07
C GLN A 661 -0.43 -28.77 40.22
N LYS A 662 -1.73 -28.98 40.00
CA LYS A 662 -2.22 -30.08 39.17
C LYS A 662 -2.10 -29.82 37.67
N GLU A 663 -2.47 -28.64 37.22
CA GLU A 663 -2.65 -28.33 35.79
C GLU A 663 -1.45 -27.60 35.17
N CYS A 664 -0.59 -26.95 35.97
CA CYS A 664 0.59 -26.20 35.56
C CYS A 664 1.90 -27.01 35.70
N LYS A 665 1.90 -28.24 35.23
CA LYS A 665 3.08 -29.12 35.28
C LYS A 665 3.98 -28.95 34.06
#